data_e24c13ca09185bddfb8271803d5a4469
#
_entry.id   e24c13ca09185bddfb8271803d5a4469
#
_cell.length_a   1.000
_cell.length_b   1.000
_cell.length_c   1.000
_cell.angle_alpha   90.00
_cell.angle_beta   90.00
_cell.angle_gamma   90.00
#
_symmetry.space_group_name_H-M   'P 1'
#
loop_
_entity.id
_entity.type
_entity.pdbx_description
1 polymer ?
#
loop_
_entity_poly.entity_id
_entity_poly.type
_entity_poly.pdbx_seq_one_letter_code
_entity_poly.pdbx_strand_id
1 'polypeptide(L)'
;MKRIGLFLSLLWVLCIGVFSMPAVGLLEDIQSGKFAASGLKDIQILPDPSRYARLSEDGKRLLICDFTSGKEVEVMVDLSEESMHPMKHMTGFRFSKDATKILLWDETTPLYRRSFLTTYYVFDVRRSRMSRLTEKPLQRDADFSPDGRSVSFIHENNLYIKRLDFGSELQVTDDGAFGQRLHAVTDWVYEEEFGFTKAYDWSKDGTYVAFLSFDESNVSQATYPVYGAFRHREKGFQAYSDRYSYRYPVAGTNNSVVSLSIYHLQTRSTRTLTLPDADVEYIPGIRFTEQDDQLAVFTLNRRQDRFRMFFVNPKSGVYTLALTEQGEFYVDPDYQSIQFGMDFFVSVGEKDGYRHLYLYGIHGGPGKALTSGKWEVTQFYGVDAKAEQFYFQANREGLDQRDVYRVDRKGRIERLSPGQGVKQALFNSDGSRFLLRVSDRNTPWTVFVCDAKGAVLKKQAFDQSVSKQILDLNLPKKERVSFEAVDGQSIHGWMIRPDEKRYSGKRPAILLQYSGPDSQSTLDEFKLNWEYVLADQGFVVLSVDGRGTGGRGTAFRQQTYLKLGALESEDQYRAAEWLGKRPFVDAQRLGIWGWSYGGFVSLLSMSNADSPFAAGIAVAPVTDFRYYNTVYTERYMRRPSENLEGYTRFSPLQRASELKGQLLLIHGMADDNVRANQSMDYAEALIEAGKDFDSQWYPVSNHSILGEVHRIHLYRKMLRFFTIHLKP
;
A
#
# COMPACT_ATOMS: atom_id res chain seq x y z
N MET A 1 13.62 35.61 78.12
CA MET A 1 14.01 34.19 78.22
C MET A 1 13.32 33.41 77.09
N LYS A 2 14.13 32.81 76.26
CA LYS A 2 13.78 32.14 75.02
C LYS A 2 13.04 30.82 75.27
N ARG A 3 11.94 30.54 74.57
CA ARG A 3 11.43 29.17 74.36
C ARG A 3 11.46 28.85 72.88
N ILE A 4 12.29 27.87 72.58
CA ILE A 4 12.47 27.27 71.23
C ILE A 4 11.37 26.20 71.05
N GLY A 5 10.51 26.39 70.10
CA GLY A 5 9.55 25.37 69.63
C GLY A 5 10.12 24.55 68.46
N LEU A 6 10.26 23.26 68.70
CA LEU A 6 10.73 22.28 67.68
C LEU A 6 9.57 21.91 66.74
N PHE A 7 9.67 22.30 65.50
CA PHE A 7 8.78 21.79 64.43
C PHE A 7 9.42 20.55 63.79
N LEU A 8 8.83 19.37 64.01
CA LEU A 8 9.12 18.17 63.28
C LEU A 8 8.40 18.27 61.95
N SER A 9 9.14 18.52 60.86
CA SER A 9 8.67 18.35 59.49
C SER A 9 8.88 16.89 59.07
N LEU A 10 7.79 16.13 58.95
CA LEU A 10 7.78 14.83 58.25
C LEU A 10 8.04 15.08 56.76
N LEU A 11 9.24 14.78 56.27
CA LEU A 11 9.54 14.64 54.85
C LEU A 11 8.93 13.31 54.39
N TRP A 12 7.85 13.39 53.65
CA TRP A 12 7.42 12.32 52.78
C TRP A 12 8.36 12.27 51.54
N VAL A 13 9.33 11.36 51.57
CA VAL A 13 10.10 11.01 50.38
C VAL A 13 9.18 10.18 49.50
N LEU A 14 8.57 10.84 48.51
CA LEU A 14 8.00 10.15 47.36
C LEU A 14 9.17 9.52 46.59
N CYS A 15 9.40 8.23 46.75
CA CYS A 15 10.19 7.44 45.81
C CYS A 15 9.47 7.42 44.49
N ILE A 16 9.70 8.45 43.69
CA ILE A 16 9.45 8.38 42.23
C ILE A 16 10.52 7.43 41.73
N GLY A 17 10.16 6.16 41.59
CA GLY A 17 10.96 5.20 40.86
C GLY A 17 11.20 5.77 39.46
N VAL A 18 12.41 6.22 39.22
CA VAL A 18 12.87 6.54 37.86
C VAL A 18 12.88 5.21 37.14
N PHE A 19 11.78 4.90 36.47
CA PHE A 19 11.76 3.85 35.46
C PHE A 19 12.71 4.29 34.38
N SER A 20 13.92 3.76 34.38
CA SER A 20 14.80 3.85 33.23
C SER A 20 14.07 3.19 32.02
N MET A 21 13.79 3.98 31.04
CA MET A 21 13.15 3.52 29.77
C MET A 21 14.25 3.20 28.73
N PRO A 22 14.80 1.98 28.66
CA PRO A 22 15.69 1.62 27.57
C PRO A 22 14.96 1.59 26.21
N ALA A 23 13.63 1.32 26.24
CA ALA A 23 12.78 1.24 25.04
C ALA A 23 12.54 2.59 24.36
N VAL A 24 12.74 3.71 25.02
CA VAL A 24 12.55 5.03 24.42
C VAL A 24 13.53 5.24 23.28
N GLY A 25 14.78 4.84 23.44
CA GLY A 25 15.80 4.95 22.37
C GLY A 25 15.49 4.06 21.14
N LEU A 26 14.98 2.84 21.34
CA LEU A 26 14.63 1.94 20.22
C LEU A 26 13.47 2.49 19.39
N LEU A 27 12.45 3.06 20.02
CA LEU A 27 11.31 3.66 19.30
C LEU A 27 11.75 4.84 18.43
N GLU A 28 12.55 5.75 19.00
CA GLU A 28 13.10 6.89 18.27
C GLU A 28 13.99 6.44 17.12
N ASP A 29 14.89 5.49 17.35
CA ASP A 29 15.76 4.93 16.32
C ASP A 29 14.96 4.29 15.16
N ILE A 30 13.85 3.61 15.46
CA ILE A 30 12.95 3.06 14.44
C ILE A 30 12.25 4.18 13.66
N GLN A 31 11.71 5.20 14.33
CA GLN A 31 10.91 6.24 13.70
C GLN A 31 11.75 7.29 12.97
N SER A 32 13.01 7.50 13.38
CA SER A 32 13.96 8.38 12.67
C SER A 32 14.45 7.80 11.33
N GLY A 33 14.13 6.51 11.04
CA GLY A 33 14.62 5.84 9.85
C GLY A 33 16.05 5.30 9.95
N LYS A 34 16.68 5.30 11.13
CA LYS A 34 18.03 4.76 11.36
C LYS A 34 18.21 3.33 10.83
N PHE A 35 17.15 2.53 10.87
CA PHE A 35 17.11 1.15 10.41
C PHE A 35 16.36 0.98 9.07
N ALA A 36 16.15 2.08 8.34
CA ALA A 36 15.48 2.01 7.04
C ALA A 36 16.43 1.38 6.01
N ALA A 37 15.96 0.31 5.39
CA ALA A 37 16.66 -0.32 4.27
C ALA A 37 16.25 0.36 2.96
N SER A 38 17.21 0.67 2.07
CA SER A 38 16.93 1.27 0.76
C SER A 38 16.14 0.31 -0.16
N GLY A 39 16.39 -0.97 -0.04
CA GLY A 39 15.68 -1.99 -0.81
C GLY A 39 15.94 -1.91 -2.31
N LEU A 40 14.97 -2.42 -3.10
CA LEU A 40 15.01 -2.42 -4.57
C LEU A 40 14.09 -1.34 -5.19
N LYS A 41 13.45 -0.50 -4.38
CA LYS A 41 12.36 0.39 -4.84
C LYS A 41 12.83 1.50 -5.79
N ASP A 42 14.04 2.00 -5.58
CA ASP A 42 14.56 3.17 -6.29
C ASP A 42 15.54 2.77 -7.41
N ILE A 43 15.44 1.49 -7.85
CA ILE A 43 16.25 0.95 -8.94
C ILE A 43 15.41 0.95 -10.21
N GLN A 44 15.89 1.62 -11.26
CA GLN A 44 15.36 1.48 -12.62
C GLN A 44 16.29 0.62 -13.48
N ILE A 45 15.73 -0.45 -14.05
CA ILE A 45 16.44 -1.31 -15.01
C ILE A 45 16.63 -0.54 -16.32
N LEU A 46 17.83 -0.62 -16.88
CA LEU A 46 18.17 0.02 -18.16
C LEU A 46 18.08 -0.97 -19.32
N PRO A 47 17.96 -0.48 -20.58
CA PRO A 47 18.02 -1.34 -21.76
C PRO A 47 19.28 -2.18 -21.86
N ASP A 48 20.43 -1.65 -21.40
CA ASP A 48 21.66 -2.42 -21.20
C ASP A 48 21.51 -3.37 -20.01
N PRO A 49 21.45 -4.70 -20.21
CA PRO A 49 21.21 -5.67 -19.15
C PRO A 49 22.33 -5.74 -18.11
N SER A 50 23.48 -5.16 -18.39
CA SER A 50 24.60 -5.09 -17.44
C SER A 50 24.47 -3.94 -16.44
N ARG A 51 23.46 -3.06 -16.55
CA ARG A 51 23.37 -1.81 -15.80
C ARG A 51 21.97 -1.55 -15.24
N TYR A 52 21.95 -0.78 -14.16
CA TYR A 52 20.74 -0.18 -13.61
C TYR A 52 21.04 1.25 -13.11
N ALA A 53 19.99 2.05 -12.95
CA ALA A 53 20.09 3.40 -12.42
C ALA A 53 19.46 3.50 -11.02
N ARG A 54 20.03 4.38 -10.17
CA ARG A 54 19.46 4.75 -8.85
C ARG A 54 19.89 6.17 -8.46
N LEU A 55 19.15 6.78 -7.55
CA LEU A 55 19.58 8.03 -6.92
C LEU A 55 20.61 7.76 -5.81
N SER A 56 21.46 8.75 -5.55
CA SER A 56 22.24 8.82 -4.31
C SER A 56 21.33 9.10 -3.12
N GLU A 57 21.77 8.77 -1.90
CA GLU A 57 20.98 8.95 -0.67
C GLU A 57 20.57 10.42 -0.43
N ASP A 58 21.41 11.36 -0.83
CA ASP A 58 21.15 12.80 -0.72
C ASP A 58 20.32 13.36 -1.88
N GLY A 59 19.95 12.53 -2.87
CA GLY A 59 19.18 12.93 -4.05
C GLY A 59 19.92 13.86 -5.01
N LYS A 60 21.24 14.08 -4.83
CA LYS A 60 22.01 15.00 -5.67
C LYS A 60 22.60 14.36 -6.93
N ARG A 61 22.73 13.03 -6.95
CA ARG A 61 23.32 12.31 -8.08
C ARG A 61 22.40 11.21 -8.59
N LEU A 62 22.32 11.10 -9.92
CA LEU A 62 21.75 9.94 -10.60
C LEU A 62 22.91 9.04 -11.04
N LEU A 63 22.95 7.86 -10.46
CA LEU A 63 24.06 6.92 -10.55
C LEU A 63 23.69 5.76 -11.47
N ILE A 64 24.59 5.40 -12.38
CA ILE A 64 24.53 4.17 -13.15
C ILE A 64 25.43 3.15 -12.48
N CYS A 65 24.88 1.99 -12.18
CA CYS A 65 25.58 0.92 -11.47
C CYS A 65 25.70 -0.32 -12.35
N ASP A 66 26.82 -1.03 -12.23
CA ASP A 66 27.00 -2.36 -12.82
C ASP A 66 26.09 -3.37 -12.10
N PHE A 67 25.31 -4.11 -12.86
CA PHE A 67 24.28 -4.99 -12.32
C PHE A 67 24.85 -6.10 -11.42
N THR A 68 26.02 -6.64 -11.77
CA THR A 68 26.63 -7.76 -11.04
C THR A 68 27.38 -7.31 -9.80
N SER A 69 28.18 -6.26 -9.93
CA SER A 69 29.02 -5.79 -8.83
C SER A 69 28.31 -4.83 -7.89
N GLY A 70 27.25 -4.16 -8.33
CA GLY A 70 26.61 -3.06 -7.61
C GLY A 70 27.44 -1.79 -7.52
N LYS A 71 28.61 -1.76 -8.17
CA LYS A 71 29.50 -0.58 -8.15
C LYS A 71 28.96 0.50 -9.07
N GLU A 72 29.12 1.72 -8.64
CA GLU A 72 28.89 2.90 -9.48
C GLU A 72 29.91 2.90 -10.62
N VAL A 73 29.44 2.99 -11.86
CA VAL A 73 30.25 3.02 -13.08
C VAL A 73 30.19 4.37 -13.79
N GLU A 74 29.13 5.13 -13.53
CA GLU A 74 28.93 6.45 -14.14
C GLU A 74 28.05 7.32 -13.24
N VAL A 75 28.31 8.64 -13.21
CA VAL A 75 27.40 9.65 -12.66
C VAL A 75 26.70 10.32 -13.85
N MET A 76 25.42 9.98 -14.06
CA MET A 76 24.64 10.46 -15.19
C MET A 76 24.21 11.92 -15.04
N VAL A 77 23.81 12.30 -13.82
CA VAL A 77 23.45 13.67 -13.42
C VAL A 77 24.11 13.97 -12.08
N ASP A 78 24.76 15.12 -11.97
CA ASP A 78 25.34 15.60 -10.72
C ASP A 78 24.87 17.04 -10.44
N LEU A 79 24.14 17.22 -9.33
CA LEU A 79 23.61 18.50 -8.86
C LEU A 79 24.49 19.12 -7.76
N SER A 80 25.71 18.63 -7.51
CA SER A 80 26.56 19.10 -6.43
C SER A 80 26.97 20.58 -6.61
N GLU A 81 27.02 21.06 -7.85
CA GLU A 81 27.22 22.48 -8.17
C GLU A 81 25.87 23.18 -8.36
N GLU A 82 25.19 23.49 -7.25
CA GLU A 82 23.81 24.02 -7.21
C GLU A 82 23.56 25.25 -8.07
N SER A 83 24.59 26.11 -8.30
CA SER A 83 24.48 27.31 -9.13
C SER A 83 24.32 27.02 -10.63
N MET A 84 24.66 25.83 -11.09
CA MET A 84 24.67 25.44 -12.49
C MET A 84 23.33 24.75 -12.93
N HIS A 85 22.48 24.39 -11.98
CA HIS A 85 21.29 23.59 -12.26
C HIS A 85 19.98 24.26 -11.79
N PRO A 86 18.86 24.09 -12.54
CA PRO A 86 17.57 24.67 -12.16
C PRO A 86 16.88 23.95 -11.00
N MET A 87 17.40 22.81 -10.54
CA MET A 87 16.90 22.03 -9.40
C MET A 87 18.04 21.75 -8.41
N LYS A 88 17.70 21.53 -7.13
CA LYS A 88 18.68 21.34 -6.05
C LYS A 88 18.89 19.88 -5.68
N HIS A 89 17.88 19.06 -5.79
CA HIS A 89 17.90 17.63 -5.53
C HIS A 89 16.83 16.93 -6.36
N MET A 90 16.99 15.64 -6.57
CA MET A 90 16.04 14.78 -7.27
C MET A 90 15.29 13.92 -6.25
N THR A 91 13.97 13.90 -6.36
CA THR A 91 13.11 12.95 -5.61
C THR A 91 12.70 11.76 -6.46
N GLY A 92 12.91 11.84 -7.77
CA GLY A 92 12.69 10.73 -8.68
C GLY A 92 13.13 10.99 -10.10
N PHE A 93 13.14 9.95 -10.90
CA PHE A 93 13.56 9.99 -12.29
C PHE A 93 12.88 8.93 -13.13
N ARG A 94 12.87 9.13 -14.46
CA ARG A 94 12.39 8.15 -15.46
C ARG A 94 13.15 8.33 -16.78
N PHE A 95 13.71 7.25 -17.30
CA PHE A 95 14.34 7.25 -18.61
C PHE A 95 13.33 7.15 -19.74
N SER A 96 13.62 7.79 -20.88
CA SER A 96 13.00 7.44 -22.14
C SER A 96 13.36 5.99 -22.54
N LYS A 97 12.55 5.35 -23.39
CA LYS A 97 12.74 3.95 -23.78
C LYS A 97 14.14 3.65 -24.34
N ASP A 98 14.73 4.61 -25.07
CA ASP A 98 16.08 4.54 -25.65
C ASP A 98 17.18 5.04 -24.70
N ALA A 99 16.83 5.44 -23.48
CA ALA A 99 17.70 6.01 -22.48
C ALA A 99 18.47 7.29 -22.91
N THR A 100 18.02 7.99 -23.95
CA THR A 100 18.66 9.23 -24.42
C THR A 100 18.19 10.47 -23.69
N LYS A 101 17.07 10.39 -22.98
CA LYS A 101 16.50 11.47 -22.16
C LYS A 101 16.03 10.93 -20.81
N ILE A 102 16.01 11.82 -19.84
CA ILE A 102 15.57 11.49 -18.49
C ILE A 102 14.57 12.56 -18.03
N LEU A 103 13.39 12.15 -17.57
CA LEU A 103 12.51 12.97 -16.75
C LEU A 103 13.05 12.94 -15.33
N LEU A 104 13.22 14.11 -14.74
CA LEU A 104 13.63 14.32 -13.37
C LEU A 104 12.58 15.17 -12.67
N TRP A 105 12.38 14.97 -11.38
CA TRP A 105 11.50 15.83 -10.58
C TRP A 105 12.09 16.06 -9.20
N ASP A 106 11.75 17.21 -8.63
CA ASP A 106 12.19 17.65 -7.32
C ASP A 106 11.04 17.64 -6.30
N GLU A 107 10.99 18.61 -5.43
CA GLU A 107 10.00 18.75 -4.34
C GLU A 107 8.61 18.30 -4.75
N THR A 108 8.07 17.32 -4.02
CA THR A 108 6.73 16.80 -4.25
C THR A 108 5.75 17.32 -3.20
N THR A 109 4.58 17.77 -3.65
CA THR A 109 3.45 18.08 -2.79
C THR A 109 2.42 16.95 -2.90
N PRO A 110 2.27 16.10 -1.88
CA PRO A 110 1.29 15.02 -1.91
C PRO A 110 -0.12 15.56 -2.10
N LEU A 111 -0.91 14.91 -2.96
CA LEU A 111 -2.35 15.14 -3.09
C LEU A 111 -3.13 14.13 -2.27
N TYR A 112 -2.92 12.85 -2.55
CA TYR A 112 -3.53 11.71 -1.85
C TYR A 112 -2.44 10.68 -1.52
N ARG A 113 -2.79 9.40 -1.45
CA ARG A 113 -1.88 8.34 -1.07
C ARG A 113 -0.71 8.14 -2.03
N ARG A 114 -0.94 8.29 -3.35
CA ARG A 114 0.05 8.01 -4.40
C ARG A 114 0.35 9.23 -5.26
N SER A 115 -0.63 10.08 -5.48
CA SER A 115 -0.50 11.25 -6.33
C SER A 115 0.22 12.40 -5.64
N PHE A 116 0.97 13.14 -6.43
CA PHE A 116 1.67 14.34 -6.00
C PHE A 116 1.78 15.36 -7.14
N LEU A 117 1.95 16.60 -6.78
CA LEU A 117 2.31 17.69 -7.67
C LEU A 117 3.80 17.97 -7.56
N THR A 118 4.45 18.26 -8.69
CA THR A 118 5.87 18.58 -8.74
C THR A 118 6.22 19.44 -9.94
N THR A 119 7.48 19.85 -10.07
CA THR A 119 8.07 20.44 -11.27
C THR A 119 8.91 19.38 -11.98
N TYR A 120 8.60 19.12 -13.25
CA TYR A 120 9.37 18.19 -14.06
C TYR A 120 10.44 18.90 -14.88
N TYR A 121 11.58 18.21 -15.02
CA TYR A 121 12.72 18.60 -15.85
C TYR A 121 13.02 17.49 -16.85
N VAL A 122 13.56 17.87 -18.01
CA VAL A 122 14.08 16.95 -19.03
C VAL A 122 15.59 17.12 -19.09
N PHE A 123 16.30 16.02 -18.87
CA PHE A 123 17.75 15.94 -19.08
C PHE A 123 18.05 15.23 -20.40
N ASP A 124 18.73 15.91 -21.31
CA ASP A 124 19.23 15.34 -22.57
C ASP A 124 20.62 14.74 -22.30
N VAL A 125 20.71 13.42 -22.32
CA VAL A 125 21.93 12.67 -21.99
C VAL A 125 23.08 13.01 -22.95
N ARG A 126 22.79 13.14 -24.25
CA ARG A 126 23.83 13.41 -25.26
C ARG A 126 24.43 14.81 -25.14
N ARG A 127 23.61 15.77 -24.73
CA ARG A 127 24.01 17.19 -24.59
C ARG A 127 24.40 17.56 -23.18
N SER A 128 24.23 16.66 -22.21
CA SER A 128 24.39 16.92 -20.78
C SER A 128 23.67 18.21 -20.34
N ARG A 129 22.45 18.41 -20.83
CA ARG A 129 21.66 19.62 -20.60
C ARG A 129 20.33 19.32 -19.96
N MET A 130 20.05 20.04 -18.88
CA MET A 130 18.75 20.04 -18.18
C MET A 130 17.93 21.26 -18.55
N SER A 131 16.62 21.07 -18.71
CA SER A 131 15.64 22.16 -18.90
C SER A 131 14.33 21.81 -18.22
N ARG A 132 13.57 22.83 -17.82
CA ARG A 132 12.19 22.62 -17.35
C ARG A 132 11.35 21.99 -18.47
N LEU A 133 10.45 21.08 -18.11
CA LEU A 133 9.51 20.50 -19.06
C LEU A 133 8.57 21.57 -19.62
N THR A 134 8.05 22.44 -18.76
CA THR A 134 7.10 23.52 -19.09
C THR A 134 7.25 24.68 -18.11
N GLU A 135 6.76 25.86 -18.48
CA GLU A 135 6.66 27.02 -17.57
C GLU A 135 5.41 26.94 -16.65
N LYS A 136 4.49 26.00 -16.90
CA LYS A 136 3.34 25.75 -16.05
C LYS A 136 3.80 25.19 -14.69
N PRO A 137 3.36 25.76 -13.56
CA PRO A 137 3.73 25.22 -12.24
C PRO A 137 3.00 23.91 -11.96
N LEU A 138 3.53 23.10 -11.05
CA LEU A 138 2.83 21.99 -10.42
C LEU A 138 2.17 21.02 -11.42
N GLN A 139 3.00 20.24 -12.09
CA GLN A 139 2.53 19.15 -12.97
C GLN A 139 2.42 17.82 -12.19
N ARG A 140 1.76 16.84 -12.80
CA ARG A 140 1.72 15.46 -12.32
C ARG A 140 1.74 14.45 -13.47
N ASP A 141 2.10 13.23 -13.15
CA ASP A 141 2.01 12.05 -14.02
C ASP A 141 2.68 12.23 -15.41
N ALA A 142 3.85 12.90 -15.46
CA ALA A 142 4.57 13.09 -16.72
C ALA A 142 5.16 11.77 -17.24
N ASP A 143 5.07 11.53 -18.57
CA ASP A 143 5.60 10.35 -19.21
C ASP A 143 6.06 10.61 -20.65
N PHE A 144 7.12 9.91 -21.09
CA PHE A 144 7.60 10.01 -22.47
C PHE A 144 6.66 9.33 -23.48
N SER A 145 6.59 9.88 -24.69
CA SER A 145 6.13 9.12 -25.86
C SER A 145 7.10 7.96 -26.14
N PRO A 146 6.66 6.87 -26.81
CA PRO A 146 7.51 5.72 -27.09
C PRO A 146 8.80 6.02 -27.86
N ASP A 147 8.79 7.06 -28.71
CA ASP A 147 9.95 7.55 -29.46
C ASP A 147 10.84 8.54 -28.67
N GLY A 148 10.47 8.89 -27.43
CA GLY A 148 11.20 9.83 -26.57
C GLY A 148 11.21 11.28 -27.06
N ARG A 149 10.40 11.62 -28.08
CA ARG A 149 10.39 12.98 -28.69
C ARG A 149 9.35 13.91 -28.09
N SER A 150 8.40 13.36 -27.33
CA SER A 150 7.37 14.11 -26.62
C SER A 150 7.25 13.66 -25.17
N VAL A 151 6.68 14.52 -24.33
CA VAL A 151 6.27 14.20 -22.97
C VAL A 151 4.83 14.64 -22.79
N SER A 152 3.97 13.72 -22.37
CA SER A 152 2.63 14.03 -21.86
C SER A 152 2.71 14.33 -20.37
N PHE A 153 1.91 15.26 -19.89
CA PHE A 153 1.82 15.61 -18.48
C PHE A 153 0.45 16.22 -18.17
N ILE A 154 0.11 16.27 -16.88
CA ILE A 154 -1.13 16.87 -16.41
C ILE A 154 -0.83 18.16 -15.68
N HIS A 155 -1.58 19.20 -15.98
CA HIS A 155 -1.62 20.47 -15.26
C HIS A 155 -3.07 20.93 -15.12
N GLU A 156 -3.49 21.28 -13.89
CA GLU A 156 -4.85 21.70 -13.56
C GLU A 156 -5.93 20.75 -14.13
N ASN A 157 -5.71 19.44 -13.95
CA ASN A 157 -6.58 18.33 -14.38
C ASN A 157 -6.79 18.23 -15.89
N ASN A 158 -5.94 18.87 -16.69
CA ASN A 158 -5.95 18.80 -18.15
C ASN A 158 -4.69 18.13 -18.70
N LEU A 159 -4.86 17.36 -19.77
CA LEU A 159 -3.79 16.66 -20.48
C LEU A 159 -3.08 17.61 -21.45
N TYR A 160 -1.75 17.64 -21.35
CA TYR A 160 -0.86 18.39 -22.24
C TYR A 160 0.17 17.43 -22.86
N ILE A 161 0.66 17.82 -24.04
CA ILE A 161 1.76 17.13 -24.75
C ILE A 161 2.81 18.16 -25.13
N LYS A 162 4.04 18.02 -24.60
CA LYS A 162 5.21 18.81 -24.97
C LYS A 162 6.05 18.10 -26.01
N ARG A 163 6.26 18.71 -27.17
CA ARG A 163 7.20 18.22 -28.18
C ARG A 163 8.59 18.75 -27.87
N LEU A 164 9.51 17.86 -27.54
CA LEU A 164 10.85 18.25 -27.07
C LEU A 164 11.73 18.81 -28.19
N ASP A 165 11.55 18.31 -29.43
CA ASP A 165 12.36 18.76 -30.59
C ASP A 165 12.06 20.20 -30.99
N PHE A 166 10.80 20.63 -30.86
CA PHE A 166 10.33 21.95 -31.31
C PHE A 166 9.96 22.89 -30.16
N GLY A 167 9.99 22.41 -28.92
CA GLY A 167 9.58 23.15 -27.74
C GLY A 167 8.09 23.54 -27.74
N SER A 168 7.29 23.07 -28.69
CA SER A 168 5.86 23.36 -28.76
C SER A 168 5.06 22.54 -27.77
N GLU A 169 3.99 23.12 -27.23
CA GLU A 169 3.10 22.51 -26.25
C GLU A 169 1.68 22.48 -26.80
N LEU A 170 1.02 21.33 -26.69
CA LEU A 170 -0.36 21.12 -27.11
C LEU A 170 -1.21 20.88 -25.85
N GLN A 171 -2.29 21.60 -25.72
CA GLN A 171 -3.36 21.30 -24.76
C GLN A 171 -4.34 20.34 -25.45
N VAL A 172 -4.55 19.16 -24.85
CA VAL A 172 -5.43 18.11 -25.41
C VAL A 172 -6.84 18.24 -24.86
N THR A 173 -6.97 18.63 -23.57
CA THR A 173 -8.26 18.89 -22.90
C THR A 173 -8.22 20.25 -22.22
N ASP A 174 -9.37 20.94 -22.09
CA ASP A 174 -9.45 22.33 -21.63
C ASP A 174 -10.56 22.61 -20.59
N ASP A 175 -11.38 21.59 -20.26
CA ASP A 175 -12.49 21.71 -19.30
C ASP A 175 -12.22 20.96 -17.98
N GLY A 176 -10.96 20.60 -17.71
CA GLY A 176 -10.55 19.96 -16.46
C GLY A 176 -10.67 20.91 -15.26
N ALA A 177 -11.34 20.44 -14.21
CA ALA A 177 -11.51 21.17 -12.96
C ALA A 177 -11.66 20.21 -11.77
N PHE A 178 -10.93 20.51 -10.70
CA PHE A 178 -10.97 19.71 -9.46
C PHE A 178 -12.39 19.61 -8.88
N GLY A 179 -12.82 18.39 -8.57
CA GLY A 179 -14.16 18.11 -8.05
C GLY A 179 -15.29 18.24 -9.09
N GLN A 180 -14.94 18.39 -10.37
CA GLN A 180 -15.87 18.47 -11.49
C GLN A 180 -15.50 17.46 -12.59
N ARG A 181 -14.41 17.71 -13.31
CA ARG A 181 -13.93 16.85 -14.38
C ARG A 181 -12.42 16.74 -14.35
N LEU A 182 -11.94 15.49 -14.34
CA LEU A 182 -10.53 15.17 -14.35
C LEU A 182 -10.20 14.46 -15.67
N HIS A 183 -9.10 14.84 -16.34
CA HIS A 183 -8.67 14.19 -17.56
C HIS A 183 -7.32 13.56 -17.39
N ALA A 184 -7.20 12.29 -17.81
CA ALA A 184 -5.97 11.54 -17.85
C ALA A 184 -5.31 11.30 -16.46
N VAL A 185 -6.03 11.64 -15.38
CA VAL A 185 -5.72 11.34 -13.98
C VAL A 185 -6.95 10.76 -13.31
N THR A 186 -6.75 9.97 -12.28
CA THR A 186 -7.84 9.33 -11.54
C THR A 186 -8.49 10.29 -10.54
N ASP A 187 -9.75 10.00 -10.21
CA ASP A 187 -10.39 10.52 -9.01
C ASP A 187 -9.85 9.84 -7.75
N TRP A 188 -10.32 10.30 -6.58
CA TRP A 188 -9.87 9.80 -5.29
C TRP A 188 -10.08 8.28 -5.12
N VAL A 189 -11.27 7.77 -5.48
CA VAL A 189 -11.61 6.35 -5.23
C VAL A 189 -10.85 5.40 -6.16
N TYR A 190 -10.54 5.81 -7.38
CA TYR A 190 -9.71 5.03 -8.29
C TYR A 190 -8.25 4.99 -7.85
N GLU A 191 -7.72 6.12 -7.38
CA GLU A 191 -6.37 6.15 -6.82
C GLU A 191 -6.24 5.24 -5.61
N GLU A 192 -7.21 5.32 -4.68
CA GLU A 192 -7.15 4.54 -3.44
C GLU A 192 -7.35 3.05 -3.69
N GLU A 193 -8.38 2.65 -4.46
CA GLU A 193 -8.83 1.26 -4.53
C GLU A 193 -8.32 0.50 -5.77
N PHE A 194 -8.09 1.17 -6.88
CA PHE A 194 -7.50 0.54 -8.07
C PHE A 194 -5.99 0.78 -8.19
N GLY A 195 -5.42 1.65 -7.36
CA GLY A 195 -3.97 1.74 -7.15
C GLY A 195 -3.17 2.41 -8.24
N PHE A 196 -3.78 3.27 -9.07
CA PHE A 196 -3.07 4.03 -10.10
C PHE A 196 -3.47 5.51 -10.10
N THR A 197 -2.62 6.39 -10.67
CA THR A 197 -2.85 7.84 -10.76
C THR A 197 -2.88 8.30 -12.21
N LYS A 198 -1.99 7.77 -13.06
CA LYS A 198 -1.89 8.08 -14.48
C LYS A 198 -2.97 7.34 -15.25
N ALA A 199 -3.98 8.03 -15.75
CA ALA A 199 -5.12 7.47 -16.47
C ALA A 199 -5.04 7.69 -17.98
N TYR A 200 -3.84 7.58 -18.57
CA TYR A 200 -3.60 7.67 -20.02
C TYR A 200 -2.46 6.74 -20.45
N ASP A 201 -2.44 6.41 -21.74
CA ASP A 201 -1.36 5.62 -22.33
C ASP A 201 -1.12 5.99 -23.80
N TRP A 202 0.12 5.80 -24.28
CA TRP A 202 0.55 6.04 -25.64
C TRP A 202 0.47 4.78 -26.48
N SER A 203 -0.02 4.89 -27.74
CA SER A 203 0.17 3.80 -28.71
C SER A 203 1.65 3.58 -28.99
N LYS A 204 2.02 2.35 -29.33
CA LYS A 204 3.41 1.94 -29.52
C LYS A 204 4.15 2.77 -30.57
N ASP A 205 3.46 3.15 -31.64
CA ASP A 205 3.95 4.01 -32.71
C ASP A 205 3.91 5.52 -32.40
N GLY A 206 3.37 5.92 -31.22
CA GLY A 206 3.21 7.31 -30.82
C GLY A 206 2.13 8.09 -31.57
N THR A 207 1.26 7.41 -32.35
CA THR A 207 0.19 8.05 -33.13
C THR A 207 -0.99 8.49 -32.27
N TYR A 208 -1.32 7.69 -31.23
CA TYR A 208 -2.48 7.91 -30.37
C TYR A 208 -2.09 8.07 -28.91
N VAL A 209 -2.91 8.85 -28.18
CA VAL A 209 -2.97 8.84 -26.71
C VAL A 209 -4.40 8.46 -26.33
N ALA A 210 -4.55 7.36 -25.62
CA ALA A 210 -5.80 6.98 -24.98
C ALA A 210 -5.83 7.55 -23.57
N PHE A 211 -6.96 8.09 -23.13
CA PHE A 211 -7.10 8.61 -21.77
C PHE A 211 -8.52 8.43 -21.22
N LEU A 212 -8.61 8.30 -19.89
CA LEU A 212 -9.86 8.31 -19.16
C LEU A 212 -10.18 9.73 -18.70
N SER A 213 -11.48 10.04 -18.68
CA SER A 213 -12.01 11.26 -18.07
C SER A 213 -13.03 10.88 -17.02
N PHE A 214 -12.99 11.56 -15.86
CA PHE A 214 -13.84 11.31 -14.70
C PHE A 214 -14.72 12.53 -14.48
N ASP A 215 -16.03 12.39 -14.63
CA ASP A 215 -17.00 13.40 -14.25
C ASP A 215 -17.46 13.15 -12.81
N GLU A 216 -16.92 13.95 -11.87
CA GLU A 216 -17.19 13.85 -10.43
C GLU A 216 -18.37 14.76 -9.98
N SER A 217 -19.03 15.46 -10.89
CA SER A 217 -20.02 16.50 -10.55
C SER A 217 -21.16 15.99 -9.66
N ASN A 218 -21.55 14.72 -9.84
CA ASN A 218 -22.60 14.05 -9.08
C ASN A 218 -22.09 13.15 -7.92
N VAL A 219 -20.79 13.16 -7.66
CA VAL A 219 -20.22 12.41 -6.52
C VAL A 219 -20.36 13.27 -5.26
N SER A 220 -20.73 12.62 -4.15
CA SER A 220 -20.87 13.29 -2.86
C SER A 220 -19.55 13.92 -2.40
N GLN A 221 -19.64 15.08 -1.80
CA GLN A 221 -18.47 15.83 -1.31
C GLN A 221 -18.21 15.54 0.16
N ALA A 222 -16.97 15.19 0.48
CA ALA A 222 -16.46 15.16 1.84
C ALA A 222 -15.67 16.44 2.13
N THR A 223 -15.65 16.84 3.39
CA THR A 223 -14.93 18.05 3.84
C THR A 223 -14.34 17.81 5.21
N TYR A 224 -13.10 18.25 5.42
CA TYR A 224 -12.50 18.31 6.74
C TYR A 224 -11.84 19.66 7.01
N PRO A 225 -11.74 20.09 8.30
CA PRO A 225 -11.08 21.34 8.65
C PRO A 225 -9.56 21.19 8.51
N VAL A 226 -8.91 22.22 7.98
CA VAL A 226 -7.45 22.29 7.89
C VAL A 226 -6.94 23.17 9.04
N TYR A 227 -6.30 22.51 9.99
CA TYR A 227 -5.68 23.16 11.14
C TYR A 227 -4.20 23.49 10.87
N GLY A 228 -3.57 24.25 11.74
CA GLY A 228 -2.13 24.52 11.71
C GLY A 228 -1.76 25.89 11.18
N ALA A 229 -2.67 26.86 11.24
CA ALA A 229 -2.40 28.25 10.91
C ALA A 229 -1.13 28.82 11.56
N PHE A 230 -0.76 28.33 12.76
CA PHE A 230 0.47 28.69 13.44
C PHE A 230 1.77 28.25 12.69
N ARG A 231 1.69 27.28 11.80
CA ARG A 231 2.85 26.86 10.97
C ARG A 231 3.11 27.79 9.78
N HIS A 232 2.10 28.58 9.40
CA HIS A 232 2.15 29.47 8.26
C HIS A 232 2.37 30.94 8.71
N ARG A 233 3.31 31.16 9.64
CA ARG A 233 3.64 32.51 10.16
C ARG A 233 3.93 33.54 9.06
N GLU A 234 4.43 33.08 7.91
CA GLU A 234 4.68 33.91 6.73
C GLU A 234 3.40 34.43 6.05
N LYS A 235 2.26 33.72 6.22
CA LYS A 235 0.95 34.11 5.66
C LYS A 235 0.08 34.91 6.63
N GLY A 236 0.61 35.21 7.82
CA GLY A 236 -0.13 35.89 8.88
C GLY A 236 -1.03 34.97 9.71
N PHE A 237 -1.57 35.50 10.79
CA PHE A 237 -2.50 34.79 11.66
C PHE A 237 -3.86 34.63 10.99
N GLN A 238 -4.38 33.39 10.96
CA GLN A 238 -5.72 33.05 10.50
C GLN A 238 -6.59 32.69 11.71
N ALA A 239 -7.66 33.43 11.93
CA ALA A 239 -8.57 33.23 13.06
C ALA A 239 -9.49 32.03 12.88
N TYR A 240 -9.73 31.60 11.63
CA TYR A 240 -10.58 30.48 11.28
C TYR A 240 -9.77 29.38 10.58
N SER A 241 -10.14 28.11 10.81
CA SER A 241 -9.57 26.99 10.07
C SER A 241 -10.05 27.03 8.61
N ASP A 242 -9.14 26.72 7.69
CA ASP A 242 -9.51 26.43 6.30
C ASP A 242 -10.31 25.12 6.22
N ARG A 243 -10.87 24.85 5.04
CA ARG A 243 -11.58 23.63 4.73
C ARG A 243 -10.99 23.02 3.47
N TYR A 244 -10.73 21.72 3.51
CA TYR A 244 -10.40 20.95 2.33
C TYR A 244 -11.59 20.10 1.95
N SER A 245 -12.03 20.18 0.71
CA SER A 245 -13.17 19.44 0.18
C SER A 245 -12.76 18.63 -1.03
N TYR A 246 -13.22 17.40 -1.13
CA TYR A 246 -12.94 16.48 -2.23
C TYR A 246 -14.12 15.55 -2.47
N ARG A 247 -14.16 14.88 -3.60
CA ARG A 247 -15.24 13.95 -3.94
C ARG A 247 -14.95 12.59 -3.33
N TYR A 248 -15.92 12.08 -2.56
CA TYR A 248 -15.79 10.81 -1.85
C TYR A 248 -17.11 10.04 -1.93
N PRO A 249 -17.20 9.02 -2.79
CA PRO A 249 -18.43 8.24 -2.92
C PRO A 249 -18.52 7.24 -1.77
N VAL A 250 -19.50 7.38 -0.87
CA VAL A 250 -19.76 6.38 0.17
C VAL A 250 -20.65 5.26 -0.38
N ALA A 251 -20.61 4.08 0.24
CA ALA A 251 -21.38 2.92 -0.16
C ALA A 251 -22.86 3.27 -0.44
N GLY A 252 -23.35 2.88 -1.61
CA GLY A 252 -24.71 3.16 -2.06
C GLY A 252 -24.90 4.47 -2.83
N THR A 253 -23.92 5.38 -2.85
CA THR A 253 -24.02 6.65 -3.60
C THR A 253 -23.43 6.56 -5.01
N ASN A 254 -23.44 7.65 -5.76
CA ASN A 254 -22.93 7.71 -7.11
C ASN A 254 -21.39 7.71 -7.13
N ASN A 255 -20.81 6.99 -8.07
CA ASN A 255 -19.41 7.13 -8.49
C ASN A 255 -19.28 8.18 -9.60
N SER A 256 -18.03 8.53 -9.94
CA SER A 256 -17.73 9.30 -11.14
C SER A 256 -18.20 8.59 -12.40
N VAL A 257 -18.71 9.32 -13.36
CA VAL A 257 -18.98 8.81 -14.71
C VAL A 257 -17.67 8.80 -15.48
N VAL A 258 -17.19 7.61 -15.84
CA VAL A 258 -15.90 7.45 -16.51
C VAL A 258 -16.11 7.27 -18.01
N SER A 259 -15.36 8.00 -18.82
CA SER A 259 -15.34 7.88 -20.27
C SER A 259 -13.93 7.65 -20.81
N LEU A 260 -13.85 6.91 -21.92
CA LEU A 260 -12.61 6.62 -22.65
C LEU A 260 -12.54 7.48 -23.91
N SER A 261 -11.45 8.20 -24.09
CA SER A 261 -11.19 9.01 -25.27
C SER A 261 -9.86 8.63 -25.93
N ILE A 262 -9.80 8.78 -27.24
CA ILE A 262 -8.58 8.59 -28.08
C ILE A 262 -8.25 9.92 -28.73
N TYR A 263 -7.06 10.44 -28.46
CA TYR A 263 -6.49 11.60 -29.12
C TYR A 263 -5.54 11.16 -30.23
N HIS A 264 -5.74 11.67 -31.45
CA HIS A 264 -4.88 11.42 -32.60
C HIS A 264 -3.89 12.58 -32.76
N LEU A 265 -2.59 12.31 -32.64
CA LEU A 265 -1.55 13.34 -32.53
C LEU A 265 -1.41 14.21 -33.81
N GLN A 266 -1.51 13.62 -34.98
CA GLN A 266 -1.35 14.34 -36.26
C GLN A 266 -2.55 15.21 -36.62
N THR A 267 -3.77 14.68 -36.47
CA THR A 267 -5.01 15.41 -36.78
C THR A 267 -5.44 16.35 -35.66
N ARG A 268 -4.86 16.21 -34.46
CA ARG A 268 -5.21 16.95 -33.25
C ARG A 268 -6.70 16.85 -32.89
N SER A 269 -7.26 15.68 -33.09
CA SER A 269 -8.68 15.43 -32.82
C SER A 269 -8.86 14.38 -31.72
N THR A 270 -9.83 14.61 -30.86
CA THR A 270 -10.24 13.68 -29.81
C THR A 270 -11.54 13.00 -30.22
N ARG A 271 -11.61 11.68 -29.99
CA ARG A 271 -12.83 10.90 -30.16
C ARG A 271 -13.13 10.15 -28.85
N THR A 272 -14.28 10.42 -28.28
CA THR A 272 -14.80 9.64 -27.13
C THR A 272 -15.46 8.36 -27.66
N LEU A 273 -15.14 7.25 -27.05
CA LEU A 273 -15.64 5.93 -27.42
C LEU A 273 -16.85 5.54 -26.56
N THR A 274 -17.87 4.96 -27.19
CA THR A 274 -18.97 4.32 -26.46
C THR A 274 -18.47 2.98 -25.91
N LEU A 275 -18.67 2.74 -24.61
CA LEU A 275 -18.27 1.47 -23.99
C LEU A 275 -19.12 0.31 -24.52
N PRO A 276 -18.54 -0.88 -24.65
CA PRO A 276 -19.18 -2.01 -25.31
C PRO A 276 -20.28 -2.67 -24.48
N ASP A 277 -20.37 -2.32 -23.22
CA ASP A 277 -21.23 -2.97 -22.23
C ASP A 277 -21.94 -1.94 -21.36
N ALA A 278 -23.26 -2.03 -21.25
CA ALA A 278 -24.08 -1.05 -20.53
C ALA A 278 -23.96 -1.15 -19.00
N ASP A 279 -23.43 -2.25 -18.46
CA ASP A 279 -23.25 -2.45 -17.03
C ASP A 279 -21.81 -2.20 -16.54
N VAL A 280 -20.97 -1.59 -17.36
CA VAL A 280 -19.65 -1.10 -16.93
C VAL A 280 -19.84 0.06 -15.95
N GLU A 281 -19.38 -0.13 -14.73
CA GLU A 281 -19.29 0.92 -13.72
C GLU A 281 -17.87 1.46 -13.60
N TYR A 282 -16.86 0.58 -13.68
CA TYR A 282 -15.47 0.94 -13.48
C TYR A 282 -14.61 0.57 -14.68
N ILE A 283 -13.62 1.44 -14.98
CA ILE A 283 -12.54 1.19 -15.93
C ILE A 283 -11.21 1.26 -15.15
N PRO A 284 -10.82 0.18 -14.44
CA PRO A 284 -9.64 0.19 -13.57
C PRO A 284 -8.31 0.31 -14.29
N GLY A 285 -8.32 0.48 -15.61
CA GLY A 285 -7.13 0.79 -16.39
C GLY A 285 -7.33 0.64 -17.89
N ILE A 286 -6.42 1.26 -18.61
CA ILE A 286 -6.24 1.14 -20.04
C ILE A 286 -4.76 0.96 -20.34
N ARG A 287 -4.41 0.18 -21.39
CA ARG A 287 -3.03 -0.02 -21.79
C ARG A 287 -2.92 -0.40 -23.25
N PHE A 288 -2.08 0.28 -24.02
CA PHE A 288 -1.73 -0.20 -25.34
C PHE A 288 -0.93 -1.49 -25.25
N THR A 289 -1.21 -2.42 -26.17
CA THR A 289 -0.48 -3.68 -26.27
C THR A 289 0.82 -3.49 -27.08
N GLU A 290 1.52 -4.57 -27.38
CA GLU A 290 2.67 -4.51 -28.29
C GLU A 290 2.27 -4.36 -29.78
N GLN A 291 0.95 -4.38 -30.07
CA GLN A 291 0.39 -4.10 -31.41
C GLN A 291 0.05 -2.61 -31.53
N ASP A 292 0.36 -1.98 -32.67
CA ASP A 292 0.18 -0.53 -32.88
C ASP A 292 -1.29 -0.08 -32.85
N ASP A 293 -2.21 -0.98 -33.20
CA ASP A 293 -3.64 -0.70 -33.37
C ASP A 293 -4.53 -1.36 -32.30
N GLN A 294 -3.96 -1.70 -31.16
CA GLN A 294 -4.69 -2.42 -30.11
C GLN A 294 -4.50 -1.81 -28.73
N LEU A 295 -5.61 -1.32 -28.15
CA LEU A 295 -5.71 -0.83 -26.78
C LEU A 295 -6.47 -1.85 -25.93
N ALA A 296 -5.88 -2.33 -24.84
CA ALA A 296 -6.58 -3.10 -23.82
C ALA A 296 -7.34 -2.15 -22.89
N VAL A 297 -8.63 -2.44 -22.67
CA VAL A 297 -9.52 -1.71 -21.77
C VAL A 297 -10.05 -2.69 -20.74
N PHE A 298 -9.78 -2.43 -19.45
CA PHE A 298 -10.24 -3.26 -18.35
C PHE A 298 -11.55 -2.71 -17.82
N THR A 299 -12.51 -3.56 -17.54
CA THR A 299 -13.84 -3.13 -17.06
C THR A 299 -14.32 -4.00 -15.91
N LEU A 300 -15.04 -3.38 -14.97
CA LEU A 300 -15.76 -4.05 -13.89
C LEU A 300 -17.19 -3.52 -13.83
N ASN A 301 -18.12 -4.40 -13.51
CA ASN A 301 -19.47 -3.99 -13.11
C ASN A 301 -19.46 -3.51 -11.64
N ARG A 302 -20.52 -2.83 -11.20
CA ARG A 302 -20.56 -2.23 -9.86
C ARG A 302 -20.45 -3.27 -8.72
N ARG A 303 -21.00 -4.47 -8.88
CA ARG A 303 -20.86 -5.56 -7.91
C ARG A 303 -19.45 -6.15 -7.86
N GLN A 304 -18.62 -5.81 -8.85
CA GLN A 304 -17.26 -6.33 -9.00
C GLN A 304 -17.20 -7.87 -9.00
N ASP A 305 -18.27 -8.51 -9.46
CA ASP A 305 -18.34 -9.96 -9.66
C ASP A 305 -18.03 -10.38 -11.10
N ARG A 306 -17.83 -9.40 -12.01
CA ARG A 306 -17.49 -9.62 -13.41
C ARG A 306 -16.44 -8.63 -13.90
N PHE A 307 -15.23 -9.14 -14.17
CA PHE A 307 -14.16 -8.43 -14.86
C PHE A 307 -14.10 -8.84 -16.32
N ARG A 308 -13.92 -7.85 -17.21
CA ARG A 308 -13.70 -8.06 -18.63
C ARG A 308 -12.54 -7.22 -19.15
N MET A 309 -11.78 -7.79 -20.05
CA MET A 309 -10.79 -7.06 -20.85
C MET A 309 -11.24 -7.08 -22.31
N PHE A 310 -11.33 -5.89 -22.89
CA PHE A 310 -11.61 -5.71 -24.31
C PHE A 310 -10.36 -5.18 -25.00
N PHE A 311 -10.14 -5.63 -26.23
CA PHE A 311 -9.26 -4.95 -27.15
C PHE A 311 -10.05 -3.97 -28.00
N VAL A 312 -9.51 -2.76 -28.16
CA VAL A 312 -10.12 -1.68 -28.91
C VAL A 312 -9.15 -1.26 -30.01
N ASN A 313 -9.63 -1.21 -31.25
CA ASN A 313 -8.86 -0.59 -32.31
C ASN A 313 -9.01 0.95 -32.21
N PRO A 314 -7.92 1.72 -31.97
CA PRO A 314 -8.01 3.16 -31.72
C PRO A 314 -8.54 3.95 -32.93
N LYS A 315 -8.35 3.44 -34.15
CA LYS A 315 -8.80 4.09 -35.40
C LYS A 315 -10.30 3.87 -35.63
N SER A 316 -10.78 2.65 -35.53
CA SER A 316 -12.18 2.30 -35.83
C SER A 316 -13.10 2.44 -34.63
N GLY A 317 -12.56 2.28 -33.41
CA GLY A 317 -13.32 2.20 -32.15
C GLY A 317 -14.05 0.87 -31.95
N VAL A 318 -13.70 -0.16 -32.74
CA VAL A 318 -14.30 -1.50 -32.62
C VAL A 318 -13.70 -2.23 -31.43
N TYR A 319 -14.57 -2.82 -30.60
CA TYR A 319 -14.22 -3.62 -29.43
C TYR A 319 -14.26 -5.11 -29.75
N THR A 320 -13.30 -5.85 -29.22
CA THR A 320 -13.26 -7.31 -29.22
C THR A 320 -13.05 -7.80 -27.80
N LEU A 321 -13.93 -8.69 -27.29
CA LEU A 321 -13.79 -9.28 -25.96
C LEU A 321 -12.59 -10.24 -25.95
N ALA A 322 -11.63 -10.01 -25.06
CA ALA A 322 -10.40 -10.79 -24.95
C ALA A 322 -10.40 -11.73 -23.74
N LEU A 323 -10.95 -11.28 -22.59
CA LEU A 323 -10.95 -12.02 -21.35
C LEU A 323 -12.23 -11.72 -20.56
N THR A 324 -12.77 -12.74 -19.90
CA THR A 324 -13.80 -12.60 -18.87
C THR A 324 -13.42 -13.42 -17.66
N GLU A 325 -13.49 -12.81 -16.48
CA GLU A 325 -13.47 -13.47 -15.18
C GLU A 325 -14.78 -13.15 -14.47
N GLN A 326 -15.43 -14.17 -13.92
CA GLN A 326 -16.67 -14.02 -13.19
C GLN A 326 -16.61 -14.86 -11.92
N GLY A 327 -16.94 -14.24 -10.79
CA GLY A 327 -17.01 -14.88 -9.47
C GLY A 327 -18.45 -15.04 -9.00
N GLU A 328 -18.64 -15.92 -8.03
CA GLU A 328 -19.92 -16.06 -7.33
C GLU A 328 -20.20 -14.84 -6.43
N PHE A 329 -19.16 -14.32 -5.77
CA PHE A 329 -19.25 -13.20 -4.83
C PHE A 329 -18.64 -11.93 -5.41
N TYR A 330 -17.35 -11.95 -5.65
CA TYR A 330 -16.57 -10.88 -6.29
C TYR A 330 -15.34 -11.49 -6.97
N VAL A 331 -14.78 -10.76 -7.92
CA VAL A 331 -13.48 -11.05 -8.53
C VAL A 331 -12.46 -10.02 -8.04
N ASP A 332 -11.21 -10.44 -7.95
CA ASP A 332 -10.08 -9.58 -7.59
C ASP A 332 -8.94 -9.76 -8.61
N PRO A 333 -9.17 -9.29 -9.86
CA PRO A 333 -8.24 -9.49 -10.94
C PRO A 333 -6.98 -8.64 -10.75
N ASP A 334 -5.81 -9.25 -10.96
CA ASP A 334 -4.54 -8.53 -11.00
C ASP A 334 -4.30 -7.95 -12.40
N TYR A 335 -5.15 -6.99 -12.80
CA TYR A 335 -5.07 -6.36 -14.13
C TYR A 335 -3.80 -5.55 -14.32
N GLN A 336 -3.18 -5.07 -13.25
CA GLN A 336 -1.92 -4.33 -13.33
C GLN A 336 -0.74 -5.22 -13.73
N SER A 337 -0.76 -6.49 -13.38
CA SER A 337 0.27 -7.46 -13.75
C SER A 337 0.09 -8.08 -15.13
N ILE A 338 -1.03 -7.84 -15.84
CA ILE A 338 -1.21 -8.34 -17.21
C ILE A 338 -0.09 -7.80 -18.08
N GLN A 339 0.63 -8.70 -18.78
CA GLN A 339 1.69 -8.34 -19.72
C GLN A 339 1.35 -8.81 -21.12
N PHE A 340 1.60 -7.94 -22.09
CA PHE A 340 1.36 -8.19 -23.49
C PHE A 340 2.69 -8.50 -24.21
N GLY A 341 2.71 -9.57 -24.98
CA GLY A 341 3.70 -9.84 -26.01
C GLY A 341 3.12 -9.57 -27.40
N MET A 342 3.90 -9.86 -28.47
CA MET A 342 3.45 -9.62 -29.83
C MET A 342 2.26 -10.51 -30.23
N ASP A 343 2.20 -11.75 -29.75
CA ASP A 343 1.21 -12.77 -30.13
C ASP A 343 0.44 -13.36 -28.94
N PHE A 344 0.69 -12.86 -27.72
CA PHE A 344 0.09 -13.38 -26.51
C PHE A 344 -0.10 -12.29 -25.44
N PHE A 345 -0.86 -12.62 -24.40
CA PHE A 345 -0.80 -11.94 -23.11
C PHE A 345 -0.83 -12.95 -21.96
N VAL A 346 -0.33 -12.54 -20.81
CA VAL A 346 -0.34 -13.32 -19.56
C VAL A 346 -1.15 -12.57 -18.53
N SER A 347 -2.04 -13.28 -17.83
CA SER A 347 -2.83 -12.77 -16.72
C SER A 347 -2.68 -13.69 -15.51
N VAL A 348 -2.76 -13.10 -14.31
CA VAL A 348 -3.00 -13.84 -13.08
C VAL A 348 -4.51 -13.96 -12.88
N GLY A 349 -5.03 -15.17 -12.78
CA GLY A 349 -6.47 -15.43 -12.64
C GLY A 349 -6.75 -16.48 -11.56
N GLU A 350 -8.02 -16.62 -11.15
CA GLU A 350 -8.45 -17.48 -10.02
C GLU A 350 -9.40 -18.63 -10.45
N LYS A 351 -9.31 -19.08 -11.70
CA LYS A 351 -10.26 -20.04 -12.28
C LYS A 351 -10.44 -21.33 -11.48
N ASP A 352 -9.37 -21.79 -10.81
CA ASP A 352 -9.36 -23.02 -10.01
C ASP A 352 -9.43 -22.73 -8.48
N GLY A 353 -9.85 -21.52 -8.10
CA GLY A 353 -9.95 -21.10 -6.71
C GLY A 353 -8.63 -20.67 -6.07
N TYR A 354 -7.54 -20.60 -6.85
CA TYR A 354 -6.24 -20.07 -6.45
C TYR A 354 -5.68 -19.16 -7.56
N ARG A 355 -4.83 -18.21 -7.20
CA ARG A 355 -4.18 -17.31 -8.17
C ARG A 355 -3.09 -18.05 -8.94
N HIS A 356 -3.26 -18.14 -10.27
CA HIS A 356 -2.34 -18.81 -11.18
C HIS A 356 -2.09 -18.01 -12.45
N LEU A 357 -0.95 -18.30 -13.13
CA LEU A 357 -0.62 -17.71 -14.43
C LEU A 357 -1.37 -18.42 -15.55
N TYR A 358 -2.00 -17.62 -16.40
CA TYR A 358 -2.68 -18.06 -17.62
C TYR A 358 -2.12 -17.35 -18.83
N LEU A 359 -1.79 -18.12 -19.87
CA LEU A 359 -1.31 -17.65 -21.17
C LEU A 359 -2.46 -17.66 -22.18
N TYR A 360 -2.69 -16.54 -22.83
CA TYR A 360 -3.72 -16.33 -23.85
C TYR A 360 -3.09 -15.89 -25.15
N GLY A 361 -3.72 -16.19 -26.29
CA GLY A 361 -3.38 -15.55 -27.56
C GLY A 361 -3.78 -14.07 -27.56
N ILE A 362 -3.11 -13.26 -28.39
CA ILE A 362 -3.36 -11.81 -28.45
C ILE A 362 -4.78 -11.43 -28.91
N HIS A 363 -5.54 -12.35 -29.47
CA HIS A 363 -6.94 -12.16 -29.81
C HIS A 363 -7.92 -12.67 -28.74
N GLY A 364 -7.42 -13.08 -27.59
CA GLY A 364 -8.23 -13.71 -26.54
C GLY A 364 -8.43 -15.22 -26.75
N GLY A 365 -9.54 -15.74 -26.24
CA GLY A 365 -9.87 -17.16 -26.32
C GLY A 365 -9.59 -17.93 -25.01
N PRO A 366 -9.58 -19.28 -25.05
CA PRO A 366 -9.34 -20.08 -23.85
C PRO A 366 -7.89 -19.92 -23.40
N GLY A 367 -7.70 -19.47 -22.16
CA GLY A 367 -6.36 -19.36 -21.56
C GLY A 367 -5.79 -20.72 -21.20
N LYS A 368 -4.52 -20.93 -21.46
CA LYS A 368 -3.76 -22.08 -20.99
C LYS A 368 -3.19 -21.81 -19.61
N ALA A 369 -3.53 -22.62 -18.62
CA ALA A 369 -2.88 -22.56 -17.31
C ALA A 369 -1.39 -22.91 -17.43
N LEU A 370 -0.49 -22.00 -17.03
CA LEU A 370 0.94 -22.26 -16.89
C LEU A 370 1.28 -22.81 -15.52
N THR A 371 0.51 -22.46 -14.51
CA THR A 371 0.67 -22.93 -13.12
C THR A 371 -0.66 -23.45 -12.58
N SER A 372 -0.62 -24.34 -11.61
CA SER A 372 -1.80 -24.91 -10.94
C SER A 372 -1.43 -25.51 -9.58
N GLY A 373 -2.43 -25.71 -8.71
CA GLY A 373 -2.26 -26.32 -7.41
C GLY A 373 -2.92 -25.55 -6.27
N LYS A 374 -2.80 -26.06 -5.02
CA LYS A 374 -3.34 -25.41 -3.82
C LYS A 374 -2.32 -24.42 -3.21
N TRP A 375 -1.92 -23.46 -4.01
CA TRP A 375 -0.99 -22.38 -3.68
C TRP A 375 -1.23 -21.22 -4.65
N GLU A 376 -0.71 -20.05 -4.36
CA GLU A 376 -0.99 -18.83 -5.14
C GLU A 376 0.27 -18.21 -5.70
N VAL A 377 0.18 -17.74 -6.95
CA VAL A 377 1.06 -16.73 -7.51
C VAL A 377 0.77 -15.42 -6.79
N THR A 378 1.78 -14.84 -6.16
CA THR A 378 1.65 -13.61 -5.36
C THR A 378 2.20 -12.39 -6.08
N GLN A 379 3.00 -12.60 -7.14
CA GLN A 379 3.48 -11.54 -8.02
C GLN A 379 3.93 -12.14 -9.36
N PHE A 380 3.58 -11.51 -10.45
CA PHE A 380 4.15 -11.82 -11.76
C PHE A 380 5.24 -10.79 -12.10
N TYR A 381 6.47 -11.25 -12.33
CA TYR A 381 7.61 -10.38 -12.60
C TYR A 381 7.77 -10.06 -14.09
N GLY A 382 7.38 -10.98 -14.97
CA GLY A 382 7.51 -10.78 -16.40
C GLY A 382 7.94 -12.01 -17.18
N VAL A 383 8.33 -11.74 -18.43
CA VAL A 383 8.67 -12.73 -19.43
C VAL A 383 10.10 -12.44 -19.91
N ASP A 384 10.88 -13.49 -20.21
CA ASP A 384 12.19 -13.33 -20.83
C ASP A 384 12.11 -12.75 -22.25
N ALA A 385 13.23 -12.25 -22.79
CA ALA A 385 13.28 -11.62 -24.11
C ALA A 385 12.83 -12.54 -25.27
N LYS A 386 12.88 -13.87 -25.07
CA LYS A 386 12.43 -14.87 -26.04
C LYS A 386 10.98 -15.30 -25.87
N ALA A 387 10.30 -14.76 -24.83
CA ALA A 387 8.94 -15.15 -24.45
C ALA A 387 8.76 -16.66 -24.19
N GLU A 388 9.80 -17.32 -23.68
CA GLU A 388 9.78 -18.76 -23.36
C GLU A 388 9.68 -19.05 -21.87
N GLN A 389 10.14 -18.13 -21.01
CA GLN A 389 10.15 -18.24 -19.55
C GLN A 389 9.34 -17.13 -18.91
N PHE A 390 8.50 -17.48 -17.96
CA PHE A 390 7.64 -16.59 -17.19
C PHE A 390 8.09 -16.62 -15.72
N TYR A 391 8.46 -15.46 -15.17
CA TYR A 391 9.00 -15.31 -13.83
C TYR A 391 7.94 -14.83 -12.87
N PHE A 392 7.84 -15.46 -11.70
CA PHE A 392 6.82 -15.14 -10.72
C PHE A 392 7.26 -15.43 -9.29
N GLN A 393 6.54 -14.85 -8.34
CA GLN A 393 6.63 -15.19 -6.92
C GLN A 393 5.40 -16.02 -6.52
N ALA A 394 5.57 -16.95 -5.60
CA ALA A 394 4.46 -17.76 -5.10
C ALA A 394 4.70 -18.24 -3.65
N ASN A 395 3.61 -18.65 -3.00
CA ASN A 395 3.62 -19.25 -1.66
C ASN A 395 3.62 -20.79 -1.67
N ARG A 396 4.14 -21.41 -2.73
CA ARG A 396 4.09 -22.86 -2.96
C ARG A 396 4.74 -23.69 -1.86
N GLU A 397 5.81 -23.18 -1.22
CA GLU A 397 6.55 -23.88 -0.17
C GLU A 397 5.93 -23.72 1.22
N GLY A 398 4.97 -22.84 1.36
CA GLY A 398 4.29 -22.57 2.62
C GLY A 398 3.54 -21.26 2.61
N LEU A 399 2.49 -21.20 3.41
CA LEU A 399 1.58 -20.06 3.47
C LEU A 399 2.28 -18.73 3.75
N ASP A 400 3.26 -18.73 4.65
CA ASP A 400 4.04 -17.58 5.06
C ASP A 400 5.34 -17.38 4.24
N GLN A 401 5.61 -18.28 3.26
CA GLN A 401 6.79 -18.23 2.39
C GLN A 401 6.50 -17.48 1.10
N ARG A 402 7.51 -16.86 0.53
CA ARG A 402 7.48 -16.27 -0.81
C ARG A 402 8.76 -16.65 -1.53
N ASP A 403 8.60 -17.41 -2.60
CA ASP A 403 9.72 -17.85 -3.42
C ASP A 403 9.60 -17.39 -4.85
N VAL A 404 10.74 -17.21 -5.51
CA VAL A 404 10.85 -16.86 -6.93
C VAL A 404 10.93 -18.12 -7.76
N TYR A 405 10.13 -18.17 -8.81
CA TYR A 405 10.02 -19.27 -9.74
C TYR A 405 10.10 -18.78 -11.18
N ARG A 406 10.40 -19.71 -12.08
CA ARG A 406 10.08 -19.57 -13.49
C ARG A 406 9.24 -20.76 -13.96
N VAL A 407 8.46 -20.53 -15.00
CA VAL A 407 7.69 -21.57 -15.70
C VAL A 407 7.85 -21.41 -17.21
N ASP A 408 7.99 -22.51 -17.93
CA ASP A 408 8.02 -22.48 -19.40
C ASP A 408 6.60 -22.58 -20.02
N ARG A 409 6.49 -22.40 -21.32
CA ARG A 409 5.22 -22.55 -22.06
C ARG A 409 4.60 -23.95 -21.94
N LYS A 410 5.35 -24.97 -21.50
CA LYS A 410 4.85 -26.33 -21.27
C LYS A 410 4.33 -26.54 -19.86
N GLY A 411 4.51 -25.56 -18.95
CA GLY A 411 4.09 -25.64 -17.54
C GLY A 411 5.14 -26.27 -16.62
N ARG A 412 6.40 -26.40 -17.05
CA ARG A 412 7.47 -26.89 -16.18
C ARG A 412 7.96 -25.78 -15.26
N ILE A 413 7.71 -25.93 -13.97
CA ILE A 413 8.03 -24.94 -12.94
C ILE A 413 9.40 -25.28 -12.31
N GLU A 414 10.24 -24.28 -12.16
CA GLU A 414 11.53 -24.37 -11.48
C GLU A 414 11.64 -23.27 -10.41
N ARG A 415 12.09 -23.65 -9.19
CA ARG A 415 12.33 -22.71 -8.08
C ARG A 415 13.72 -22.10 -8.22
N LEU A 416 13.78 -20.75 -8.24
CA LEU A 416 15.03 -19.99 -8.40
C LEU A 416 15.61 -19.49 -7.07
N SER A 417 14.85 -19.53 -5.97
CA SER A 417 15.25 -18.99 -4.67
C SER A 417 15.05 -19.99 -3.55
N PRO A 418 15.97 -20.93 -3.35
CA PRO A 418 15.86 -21.93 -2.27
C PRO A 418 16.01 -21.28 -0.88
N GLY A 419 15.58 -22.03 0.15
CA GLY A 419 15.64 -21.59 1.56
C GLY A 419 14.30 -21.09 2.11
N GLN A 420 14.28 -20.66 3.37
CA GLN A 420 13.11 -20.16 4.10
C GLN A 420 12.93 -18.65 3.88
N GLY A 421 11.74 -18.11 4.20
CA GLY A 421 11.45 -16.70 4.27
C GLY A 421 10.80 -16.11 3.02
N VAL A 422 10.78 -14.79 2.95
CA VAL A 422 10.25 -14.01 1.84
C VAL A 422 11.37 -13.60 0.90
N LYS A 423 11.19 -13.84 -0.40
CA LYS A 423 12.12 -13.46 -1.45
C LYS A 423 11.40 -12.59 -2.47
N GLN A 424 12.09 -11.55 -2.91
CA GLN A 424 11.65 -10.63 -3.97
C GLN A 424 12.73 -10.58 -5.05
N ALA A 425 12.32 -10.49 -6.32
CA ALA A 425 13.25 -10.41 -7.44
C ALA A 425 13.07 -9.13 -8.25
N LEU A 426 14.18 -8.63 -8.79
CA LEU A 426 14.20 -7.58 -9.80
C LEU A 426 15.09 -8.06 -10.94
N PHE A 427 14.48 -8.42 -12.08
CA PHE A 427 15.18 -8.94 -13.25
C PHE A 427 15.79 -7.80 -14.08
N ASN A 428 16.95 -8.06 -14.67
CA ASN A 428 17.52 -7.18 -15.69
C ASN A 428 16.72 -7.28 -17.00
N SER A 429 17.02 -6.40 -17.98
CA SER A 429 16.20 -6.23 -19.18
C SER A 429 16.09 -7.46 -20.08
N ASP A 430 17.06 -8.38 -20.04
CA ASP A 430 17.05 -9.61 -20.85
C ASP A 430 16.70 -10.88 -20.06
N GLY A 431 16.45 -10.76 -18.74
CA GLY A 431 16.15 -11.89 -17.84
C GLY A 431 17.34 -12.80 -17.53
N SER A 432 18.57 -12.42 -17.95
CA SER A 432 19.76 -13.24 -17.72
C SER A 432 20.26 -13.23 -16.28
N ARG A 433 19.89 -12.21 -15.51
CA ARG A 433 20.24 -12.01 -14.09
C ARG A 433 19.11 -11.34 -13.34
N PHE A 434 19.13 -11.50 -12.03
CA PHE A 434 18.22 -10.76 -11.15
C PHE A 434 18.85 -10.44 -9.80
N LEU A 435 18.42 -9.33 -9.21
CA LEU A 435 18.65 -9.03 -7.80
C LEU A 435 17.62 -9.81 -6.98
N LEU A 436 18.10 -10.64 -6.07
CA LEU A 436 17.29 -11.43 -5.14
C LEU A 436 17.40 -10.84 -3.74
N ARG A 437 16.32 -10.28 -3.25
CA ARG A 437 16.19 -9.79 -1.88
C ARG A 437 15.58 -10.88 -1.01
N VAL A 438 16.22 -11.21 0.12
CA VAL A 438 15.85 -12.33 0.99
C VAL A 438 15.76 -11.87 2.43
N SER A 439 14.73 -12.31 3.12
CA SER A 439 14.53 -12.10 4.56
C SER A 439 13.74 -13.28 5.15
N ASP A 440 13.97 -13.60 6.41
CA ASP A 440 13.05 -14.40 7.22
C ASP A 440 12.59 -13.57 8.45
N ARG A 441 11.68 -14.09 9.27
CA ARG A 441 11.09 -13.35 10.40
C ARG A 441 12.09 -12.85 11.44
N ASN A 442 13.32 -13.40 11.45
CA ASN A 442 14.38 -13.06 12.42
C ASN A 442 15.67 -12.57 11.76
N THR A 443 15.73 -12.58 10.43
CA THR A 443 16.90 -12.15 9.66
C THR A 443 16.55 -10.97 8.77
N PRO A 444 17.17 -9.81 8.98
CA PRO A 444 16.97 -8.64 8.13
C PRO A 444 17.28 -8.91 6.67
N TRP A 445 16.76 -8.05 5.79
CA TRP A 445 16.91 -8.16 4.35
C TRP A 445 18.37 -8.18 3.89
N THR A 446 18.67 -9.11 3.00
CA THR A 446 19.95 -9.23 2.29
C THR A 446 19.68 -9.34 0.80
N VAL A 447 20.53 -8.72 -0.03
CA VAL A 447 20.41 -8.71 -1.49
C VAL A 447 21.55 -9.51 -2.12
N PHE A 448 21.20 -10.39 -3.05
CA PHE A 448 22.14 -11.18 -3.87
C PHE A 448 21.92 -10.88 -5.35
N VAL A 449 22.97 -11.04 -6.15
CA VAL A 449 22.85 -11.14 -7.61
C VAL A 449 22.81 -12.64 -7.95
N CYS A 450 21.81 -13.03 -8.72
CA CYS A 450 21.65 -14.39 -9.21
C CYS A 450 21.67 -14.44 -10.74
N ASP A 451 22.10 -15.57 -11.30
CA ASP A 451 21.89 -15.86 -12.72
C ASP A 451 20.44 -16.31 -13.00
N ALA A 452 20.08 -16.46 -14.26
CA ALA A 452 18.75 -16.88 -14.70
C ALA A 452 18.28 -18.24 -14.15
N LYS A 453 19.20 -19.05 -13.58
CA LYS A 453 18.89 -20.35 -12.95
C LYS A 453 18.81 -20.29 -11.43
N GLY A 454 18.99 -19.09 -10.85
CA GLY A 454 18.96 -18.87 -9.40
C GLY A 454 20.29 -19.13 -8.70
N ALA A 455 21.37 -19.43 -9.42
CA ALA A 455 22.70 -19.57 -8.79
C ALA A 455 23.19 -18.20 -8.30
N VAL A 456 23.59 -18.13 -7.03
CA VAL A 456 24.09 -16.89 -6.43
C VAL A 456 25.48 -16.59 -6.99
N LEU A 457 25.60 -15.46 -7.69
CA LEU A 457 26.84 -14.96 -8.25
C LEU A 457 27.60 -14.08 -7.23
N LYS A 458 26.84 -13.25 -6.49
CA LYS A 458 27.41 -12.28 -5.54
C LYS A 458 26.41 -11.84 -4.49
N LYS A 459 26.91 -11.56 -3.27
CA LYS A 459 26.15 -10.83 -2.24
C LYS A 459 26.42 -9.31 -2.45
N GLN A 460 25.35 -8.53 -2.52
CA GLN A 460 25.41 -7.08 -2.66
C GLN A 460 25.68 -6.38 -1.33
N ALA A 461 26.26 -5.17 -1.41
CA ALA A 461 26.51 -4.34 -0.23
C ALA A 461 25.27 -3.59 0.28
N PHE A 462 24.15 -3.61 -0.49
CA PHE A 462 22.92 -2.93 -0.09
C PHE A 462 22.50 -3.34 1.31
N ASP A 463 22.21 -2.35 2.14
CA ASP A 463 21.67 -2.49 3.48
C ASP A 463 22.49 -3.39 4.45
N GLN A 464 23.70 -3.80 4.10
CA GLN A 464 24.50 -4.68 4.97
C GLN A 464 24.84 -4.03 6.32
N SER A 465 25.15 -2.71 6.32
CA SER A 465 25.41 -1.96 7.55
C SER A 465 24.17 -1.86 8.42
N VAL A 466 23.01 -1.58 7.82
CA VAL A 466 21.71 -1.52 8.50
C VAL A 466 21.34 -2.90 9.05
N SER A 467 21.48 -3.94 8.24
CA SER A 467 21.21 -5.32 8.69
C SER A 467 22.08 -5.73 9.87
N LYS A 468 23.38 -5.35 9.85
CA LYS A 468 24.29 -5.59 10.97
C LYS A 468 23.87 -4.84 12.23
N GLN A 469 23.55 -3.54 12.11
CA GLN A 469 23.08 -2.74 13.25
C GLN A 469 21.81 -3.36 13.88
N ILE A 470 20.88 -3.85 13.07
CA ILE A 470 19.67 -4.53 13.56
C ILE A 470 20.02 -5.83 14.30
N LEU A 471 20.92 -6.65 13.77
CA LEU A 471 21.34 -7.89 14.41
C LEU A 471 22.07 -7.63 15.75
N ASP A 472 22.83 -6.56 15.85
CA ASP A 472 23.53 -6.15 17.08
C ASP A 472 22.55 -5.71 18.21
N LEU A 473 21.27 -5.42 17.89
CA LEU A 473 20.23 -5.14 18.89
C LEU A 473 19.85 -6.38 19.74
N ASN A 474 20.18 -7.58 19.28
CA ASN A 474 19.82 -8.85 19.93
C ASN A 474 18.33 -8.94 20.30
N LEU A 475 17.45 -8.59 19.36
CA LEU A 475 16.01 -8.58 19.55
C LEU A 475 15.45 -9.98 19.91
N PRO A 476 14.38 -10.04 20.70
CA PRO A 476 13.69 -11.30 20.93
C PRO A 476 13.16 -11.86 19.62
N LYS A 477 13.17 -13.19 19.48
CA LYS A 477 12.78 -13.86 18.24
C LYS A 477 11.27 -13.89 18.07
N LYS A 478 10.80 -13.72 16.83
CA LYS A 478 9.45 -14.08 16.41
C LYS A 478 9.35 -15.59 16.24
N GLU A 479 8.45 -16.20 16.97
CA GLU A 479 8.17 -17.65 16.92
C GLU A 479 6.91 -17.87 16.07
N ARG A 480 6.95 -18.89 15.19
CA ARG A 480 5.75 -19.30 14.45
C ARG A 480 4.75 -19.99 15.39
N VAL A 481 3.48 -19.64 15.26
CA VAL A 481 2.40 -20.24 16.03
C VAL A 481 1.26 -20.66 15.11
N SER A 482 0.47 -21.65 15.55
CA SER A 482 -0.78 -22.02 14.91
C SER A 482 -1.76 -22.60 15.92
N PHE A 483 -3.04 -22.44 15.65
CA PHE A 483 -4.15 -23.03 16.42
C PHE A 483 -5.36 -23.18 15.50
N GLU A 484 -6.43 -23.79 15.98
CA GLU A 484 -7.65 -24.02 15.21
C GLU A 484 -8.72 -22.96 15.49
N ALA A 485 -9.36 -22.47 14.44
CA ALA A 485 -10.60 -21.70 14.52
C ALA A 485 -11.78 -22.60 14.99
N VAL A 486 -12.95 -21.99 15.18
CA VAL A 486 -14.15 -22.71 15.64
C VAL A 486 -14.55 -23.85 14.69
N ASP A 487 -14.36 -23.65 13.40
CA ASP A 487 -14.72 -24.59 12.33
C ASP A 487 -13.58 -25.59 12.00
N GLY A 488 -12.52 -25.63 12.82
CA GLY A 488 -11.37 -26.53 12.64
C GLY A 488 -10.36 -26.04 11.60
N GLN A 489 -10.53 -24.86 10.99
CA GLN A 489 -9.54 -24.30 10.09
C GLN A 489 -8.31 -23.81 10.88
N SER A 490 -7.11 -24.09 10.37
CA SER A 490 -5.88 -23.68 11.03
C SER A 490 -5.66 -22.17 10.87
N ILE A 491 -5.45 -21.45 11.97
CA ILE A 491 -5.02 -20.07 12.02
C ILE A 491 -3.52 -20.03 12.24
N HIS A 492 -2.81 -19.20 11.48
CA HIS A 492 -1.36 -19.06 11.55
C HIS A 492 -0.97 -17.66 12.02
N GLY A 493 0.15 -17.61 12.73
CA GLY A 493 0.64 -16.35 13.27
C GLY A 493 2.10 -16.40 13.67
N TRP A 494 2.53 -15.31 14.31
CA TRP A 494 3.78 -15.23 15.02
C TRP A 494 3.58 -14.65 16.42
N MET A 495 4.49 -15.01 17.33
CA MET A 495 4.53 -14.51 18.68
C MET A 495 5.94 -14.02 19.04
N ILE A 496 6.02 -12.92 19.78
CA ILE A 496 7.26 -12.45 20.42
C ILE A 496 7.09 -12.60 21.93
N ARG A 497 8.04 -13.26 22.56
CA ARG A 497 8.13 -13.33 24.03
C ARG A 497 9.19 -12.35 24.50
N PRO A 498 8.92 -11.57 25.56
CA PRO A 498 9.93 -10.72 26.19
C PRO A 498 11.04 -11.58 26.82
N ASP A 499 12.21 -10.98 27.04
CA ASP A 499 13.35 -11.65 27.68
C ASP A 499 12.96 -12.18 29.07
N GLU A 500 13.03 -13.51 29.24
CA GLU A 500 12.65 -14.19 30.48
C GLU A 500 13.60 -13.90 31.66
N LYS A 501 14.85 -13.51 31.39
CA LYS A 501 15.81 -13.10 32.41
C LYS A 501 15.42 -11.74 33.00
N ARG A 502 14.79 -10.90 32.19
CA ARG A 502 14.40 -9.55 32.60
C ARG A 502 12.97 -9.49 33.16
N TYR A 503 12.11 -10.37 32.65
CA TYR A 503 10.69 -10.43 32.99
C TYR A 503 10.30 -11.86 33.41
N SER A 504 10.04 -12.10 34.68
CA SER A 504 9.64 -13.38 35.24
C SER A 504 8.12 -13.47 35.44
N GLY A 505 7.60 -14.69 35.62
CA GLY A 505 6.19 -14.93 35.93
C GLY A 505 5.24 -14.75 34.76
N LYS A 506 3.93 -14.66 35.05
CA LYS A 506 2.89 -14.41 34.04
C LYS A 506 2.90 -12.94 33.62
N ARG A 507 2.83 -12.72 32.34
CA ARG A 507 2.96 -11.39 31.71
C ARG A 507 1.69 -10.98 30.99
N PRO A 508 1.41 -9.67 30.89
CA PRO A 508 0.35 -9.17 30.02
C PRO A 508 0.69 -9.48 28.56
N ALA A 509 -0.33 -9.62 27.73
CA ALA A 509 -0.15 -9.90 26.32
C ALA A 509 -1.00 -8.97 25.46
N ILE A 510 -0.48 -8.68 24.25
CA ILE A 510 -1.13 -7.79 23.28
C ILE A 510 -1.28 -8.51 21.94
N LEU A 511 -2.50 -8.56 21.43
CA LEU A 511 -2.80 -8.97 20.08
C LEU A 511 -2.67 -7.77 19.16
N LEU A 512 -1.80 -7.89 18.15
CA LEU A 512 -1.63 -6.94 17.06
C LEU A 512 -2.23 -7.56 15.81
N GLN A 513 -3.21 -6.90 15.17
CA GLN A 513 -3.89 -7.48 14.02
C GLN A 513 -4.33 -6.40 13.02
N TYR A 514 -4.49 -6.83 11.77
CA TYR A 514 -5.16 -6.06 10.71
C TYR A 514 -6.42 -6.78 10.24
N SER A 515 -6.31 -8.04 9.86
CA SER A 515 -7.39 -8.97 9.52
C SER A 515 -8.23 -8.57 8.29
N GLY A 516 -7.86 -7.53 7.56
CA GLY A 516 -8.61 -7.10 6.37
C GLY A 516 -8.60 -8.15 5.25
N PRO A 517 -9.62 -8.17 4.39
CA PRO A 517 -9.72 -9.09 3.26
C PRO A 517 -8.43 -9.12 2.42
N ASP A 518 -7.99 -10.33 2.07
CA ASP A 518 -6.77 -10.61 1.29
C ASP A 518 -5.44 -10.12 1.90
N SER A 519 -5.45 -9.59 3.12
CA SER A 519 -4.22 -9.17 3.81
C SER A 519 -3.43 -10.36 4.35
N GLN A 520 -2.10 -10.21 4.50
CA GLN A 520 -1.24 -11.13 5.25
C GLN A 520 -0.26 -10.34 6.12
N SER A 521 -0.41 -10.47 7.44
CA SER A 521 0.43 -9.82 8.45
C SER A 521 1.51 -10.75 9.00
N THR A 522 1.42 -12.05 8.71
CA THR A 522 2.22 -13.10 9.38
C THR A 522 3.20 -13.80 8.44
N LEU A 523 3.66 -13.12 7.40
CA LEU A 523 4.70 -13.63 6.52
C LEU A 523 6.00 -13.94 7.27
N ASP A 524 6.78 -14.87 6.77
CA ASP A 524 8.13 -15.19 7.25
C ASP A 524 9.12 -14.12 6.80
N GLU A 525 8.90 -12.87 7.27
CA GLU A 525 9.60 -11.66 6.87
C GLU A 525 10.03 -10.87 8.11
N PHE A 526 11.25 -10.35 8.09
CA PHE A 526 11.72 -9.43 9.12
C PHE A 526 11.13 -8.03 8.89
N LYS A 527 10.47 -7.52 9.91
CA LYS A 527 10.03 -6.13 9.99
C LYS A 527 10.36 -5.63 11.38
N LEU A 528 11.17 -4.59 11.48
CA LEU A 528 11.48 -3.93 12.74
C LEU A 528 10.44 -2.83 12.96
N ASN A 529 9.50 -3.09 13.87
CA ASN A 529 8.44 -2.17 14.23
C ASN A 529 8.27 -2.11 15.75
N TRP A 530 7.28 -1.37 16.21
CA TRP A 530 7.05 -1.11 17.63
C TRP A 530 6.61 -2.36 18.43
N GLU A 531 6.25 -3.49 17.80
CA GLU A 531 6.03 -4.77 18.49
C GLU A 531 7.27 -5.24 19.28
N TYR A 532 8.46 -4.90 18.81
CA TYR A 532 9.70 -5.17 19.54
C TYR A 532 9.85 -4.23 20.74
N VAL A 533 9.36 -2.99 20.66
CA VAL A 533 9.30 -2.05 21.78
C VAL A 533 8.34 -2.58 22.86
N LEU A 534 7.19 -3.12 22.48
CA LEU A 534 6.26 -3.77 23.40
C LEU A 534 6.92 -4.97 24.10
N ALA A 535 7.61 -5.83 23.36
CA ALA A 535 8.30 -6.98 23.92
C ALA A 535 9.44 -6.55 24.87
N ASP A 536 10.22 -5.53 24.54
CA ASP A 536 11.24 -4.96 25.41
C ASP A 536 10.64 -4.37 26.70
N GLN A 537 9.38 -3.95 26.65
CA GLN A 537 8.61 -3.50 27.82
C GLN A 537 7.91 -4.65 28.58
N GLY A 538 8.16 -5.91 28.24
CA GLY A 538 7.67 -7.06 29.00
C GLY A 538 6.28 -7.57 28.58
N PHE A 539 5.73 -7.11 27.45
CA PHE A 539 4.51 -7.66 26.87
C PHE A 539 4.81 -8.87 25.98
N VAL A 540 4.01 -9.91 26.07
CA VAL A 540 3.94 -10.93 25.02
C VAL A 540 3.15 -10.34 23.87
N VAL A 541 3.65 -10.43 22.63
CA VAL A 541 2.97 -9.89 21.44
C VAL A 541 2.61 -11.03 20.51
N LEU A 542 1.35 -11.10 20.09
CA LEU A 542 0.82 -12.08 19.15
C LEU A 542 0.22 -11.39 17.94
N SER A 543 0.47 -11.91 16.74
CA SER A 543 -0.26 -11.52 15.53
C SER A 543 -0.69 -12.77 14.78
N VAL A 544 -1.92 -12.76 14.24
CA VAL A 544 -2.49 -13.88 13.50
C VAL A 544 -3.23 -13.40 12.27
N ASP A 545 -3.23 -14.22 11.21
CA ASP A 545 -4.04 -14.05 10.01
C ASP A 545 -5.23 -15.04 10.07
N GLY A 546 -6.41 -14.50 10.37
CA GLY A 546 -7.66 -15.24 10.50
C GLY A 546 -8.36 -15.48 9.15
N ARG A 547 -9.61 -15.97 9.21
CA ARG A 547 -10.46 -16.19 8.04
C ARG A 547 -10.74 -14.86 7.32
N GLY A 548 -10.79 -14.90 5.99
CA GLY A 548 -10.90 -13.72 5.12
C GLY A 548 -9.55 -13.18 4.63
N THR A 549 -8.42 -13.54 5.26
CA THR A 549 -7.08 -13.12 4.82
C THR A 549 -6.61 -13.88 3.59
N GLY A 550 -5.49 -13.44 2.98
CA GLY A 550 -5.00 -13.95 1.70
C GLY A 550 -4.09 -15.17 1.78
N GLY A 551 -3.66 -15.63 0.61
CA GLY A 551 -2.67 -16.69 0.43
C GLY A 551 -3.21 -18.12 0.54
N ARG A 552 -4.54 -18.31 0.72
CA ARG A 552 -5.19 -19.60 0.99
C ARG A 552 -6.29 -19.94 -0.01
N GLY A 553 -6.34 -19.22 -1.12
CA GLY A 553 -7.35 -19.37 -2.16
C GLY A 553 -8.64 -18.59 -1.89
N THR A 554 -9.43 -18.51 -2.94
CA THR A 554 -10.68 -17.71 -2.99
C THR A 554 -11.69 -18.14 -1.92
N ALA A 555 -11.87 -19.44 -1.72
CA ALA A 555 -12.82 -19.95 -0.73
C ALA A 555 -12.51 -19.53 0.71
N PHE A 556 -11.22 -19.42 1.08
CA PHE A 556 -10.82 -18.94 2.40
C PHE A 556 -11.00 -17.42 2.51
N ARG A 557 -10.56 -16.69 1.50
CA ARG A 557 -10.61 -15.23 1.46
C ARG A 557 -12.05 -14.70 1.48
N GLN A 558 -12.98 -15.35 0.79
CA GLN A 558 -14.35 -14.89 0.62
C GLN A 558 -15.31 -15.31 1.75
N GLN A 559 -14.83 -15.97 2.81
CA GLN A 559 -15.69 -16.38 3.94
C GLN A 559 -16.34 -15.20 4.68
N THR A 560 -15.72 -14.03 4.63
CA THR A 560 -16.20 -12.80 5.29
C THR A 560 -17.16 -11.99 4.43
N TYR A 561 -17.46 -12.44 3.21
CA TYR A 561 -18.36 -11.74 2.29
C TYR A 561 -19.73 -11.50 2.91
N LEU A 562 -20.27 -10.29 2.77
CA LEU A 562 -21.49 -9.72 3.34
C LEU A 562 -21.52 -9.59 4.88
N LYS A 563 -20.44 -9.95 5.58
CA LYS A 563 -20.38 -9.98 7.05
C LYS A 563 -18.99 -9.63 7.58
N LEU A 564 -18.38 -8.57 7.01
CA LEU A 564 -17.08 -8.10 7.46
C LEU A 564 -17.06 -7.86 8.97
N GLY A 565 -16.02 -8.34 9.64
CA GLY A 565 -15.82 -8.25 11.09
C GLY A 565 -16.34 -9.45 11.88
N ALA A 566 -17.25 -10.25 11.32
CA ALA A 566 -17.85 -11.40 12.03
C ALA A 566 -16.82 -12.48 12.37
N LEU A 567 -16.20 -13.05 11.34
CA LEU A 567 -15.24 -14.14 11.49
C LEU A 567 -13.88 -13.61 11.97
N GLU A 568 -13.50 -12.42 11.57
CA GLU A 568 -12.27 -11.78 11.96
C GLU A 568 -12.23 -11.56 13.48
N SER A 569 -13.29 -11.02 14.09
CA SER A 569 -13.35 -10.84 15.55
C SER A 569 -13.44 -12.17 16.30
N GLU A 570 -14.15 -13.16 15.76
CA GLU A 570 -14.20 -14.52 16.31
C GLU A 570 -12.79 -15.16 16.36
N ASP A 571 -12.02 -15.03 15.28
CA ASP A 571 -10.65 -15.56 15.22
C ASP A 571 -9.72 -14.84 16.21
N GLN A 572 -9.91 -13.54 16.47
CA GLN A 572 -9.19 -12.83 17.52
C GLN A 572 -9.55 -13.32 18.93
N TYR A 573 -10.83 -13.71 19.18
CA TYR A 573 -11.19 -14.36 20.44
C TYR A 573 -10.48 -15.69 20.62
N ARG A 574 -10.45 -16.52 19.58
CA ARG A 574 -9.71 -17.79 19.63
C ARG A 574 -8.22 -17.59 19.83
N ALA A 575 -7.64 -16.57 19.20
CA ALA A 575 -6.26 -16.20 19.44
C ALA A 575 -6.01 -15.80 20.91
N ALA A 576 -6.90 -15.01 21.47
CA ALA A 576 -6.84 -14.59 22.88
C ALA A 576 -7.00 -15.78 23.86
N GLU A 577 -7.96 -16.68 23.63
CA GLU A 577 -8.14 -17.91 24.40
C GLU A 577 -6.90 -18.81 24.33
N TRP A 578 -6.37 -19.02 23.11
CA TRP A 578 -5.16 -19.80 22.91
C TRP A 578 -3.97 -19.19 23.67
N LEU A 579 -3.80 -17.87 23.61
CA LEU A 579 -2.73 -17.13 24.25
C LEU A 579 -2.87 -17.18 25.78
N GLY A 580 -4.08 -16.98 26.32
CA GLY A 580 -4.37 -17.02 27.75
C GLY A 580 -4.09 -18.37 28.42
N LYS A 581 -4.09 -19.46 27.66
CA LYS A 581 -3.71 -20.81 28.12
C LYS A 581 -2.20 -21.02 28.22
N ARG A 582 -1.35 -20.08 27.80
CA ARG A 582 0.09 -20.20 27.89
C ARG A 582 0.55 -19.96 29.33
N PRO A 583 1.47 -20.77 29.87
CA PRO A 583 1.86 -20.69 31.28
C PRO A 583 2.53 -19.36 31.67
N PHE A 584 3.07 -18.65 30.68
CA PHE A 584 3.76 -17.38 30.84
C PHE A 584 2.85 -16.17 30.56
N VAL A 585 1.55 -16.35 30.28
CA VAL A 585 0.59 -15.26 30.01
C VAL A 585 -0.42 -15.13 31.15
N ASP A 586 -0.72 -13.90 31.51
CA ASP A 586 -1.84 -13.58 32.37
C ASP A 586 -3.10 -13.35 31.55
N ALA A 587 -4.02 -14.31 31.61
CA ALA A 587 -5.26 -14.29 30.81
C ALA A 587 -6.21 -13.13 31.18
N GLN A 588 -6.02 -12.48 32.33
CA GLN A 588 -6.83 -11.31 32.74
C GLN A 588 -6.25 -9.99 32.23
N ARG A 589 -5.06 -10.00 31.65
CA ARG A 589 -4.34 -8.81 31.18
C ARG A 589 -4.02 -8.92 29.68
N LEU A 590 -5.08 -9.14 28.89
CA LEU A 590 -4.99 -9.20 27.43
C LEU A 590 -5.39 -7.87 26.82
N GLY A 591 -4.60 -7.39 25.89
CA GLY A 591 -4.89 -6.21 25.08
C GLY A 591 -5.03 -6.57 23.61
N ILE A 592 -5.71 -5.70 22.86
CA ILE A 592 -5.81 -5.77 21.39
C ILE A 592 -5.57 -4.40 20.77
N TRP A 593 -4.93 -4.35 19.62
CA TRP A 593 -4.89 -3.12 18.85
C TRP A 593 -4.81 -3.37 17.35
N GLY A 594 -5.28 -2.39 16.60
CA GLY A 594 -5.18 -2.36 15.17
C GLY A 594 -5.39 -0.98 14.58
N TRP A 595 -5.04 -0.84 13.33
CA TRP A 595 -5.14 0.39 12.54
C TRP A 595 -6.09 0.20 11.37
N SER A 596 -6.94 1.21 11.03
CA SER A 596 -7.86 1.15 9.90
C SER A 596 -8.85 -0.01 10.04
N TYR A 597 -8.85 -0.97 9.12
CA TYR A 597 -9.59 -2.21 9.26
C TYR A 597 -9.25 -2.95 10.58
N GLY A 598 -7.98 -2.97 10.96
CA GLY A 598 -7.58 -3.53 12.27
C GLY A 598 -8.17 -2.76 13.44
N GLY A 599 -8.35 -1.44 13.33
CA GLY A 599 -9.08 -0.64 14.30
C GLY A 599 -10.55 -1.05 14.41
N PHE A 600 -11.20 -1.28 13.27
CA PHE A 600 -12.57 -1.82 13.19
C PHE A 600 -12.69 -3.18 13.90
N VAL A 601 -11.81 -4.13 13.59
CA VAL A 601 -11.82 -5.45 14.24
C VAL A 601 -11.50 -5.35 15.72
N SER A 602 -10.62 -4.42 16.14
CA SER A 602 -10.34 -4.19 17.56
C SER A 602 -11.58 -3.69 18.30
N LEU A 603 -12.32 -2.72 17.72
CA LEU A 603 -13.58 -2.23 18.31
C LEU A 603 -14.62 -3.34 18.39
N LEU A 604 -14.83 -4.12 17.33
CA LEU A 604 -15.75 -5.26 17.37
C LEU A 604 -15.35 -6.31 18.41
N SER A 605 -14.06 -6.60 18.52
CA SER A 605 -13.55 -7.56 19.49
C SER A 605 -13.73 -7.09 20.92
N MET A 606 -13.83 -5.79 21.17
CA MET A 606 -14.15 -5.23 22.48
C MET A 606 -15.65 -5.03 22.71
N SER A 607 -16.48 -4.99 21.66
CA SER A 607 -17.93 -4.78 21.75
C SER A 607 -18.68 -6.12 21.80
N ASN A 608 -18.35 -6.93 22.81
CA ASN A 608 -19.00 -8.22 23.08
C ASN A 608 -18.98 -8.50 24.60
N ALA A 609 -20.07 -9.05 25.13
CA ALA A 609 -20.20 -9.38 26.54
C ALA A 609 -19.08 -10.33 27.06
N ASP A 610 -18.63 -11.25 26.19
CA ASP A 610 -17.61 -12.26 26.48
C ASP A 610 -16.19 -11.84 26.04
N SER A 611 -15.97 -10.55 25.75
CA SER A 611 -14.68 -10.05 25.33
C SER A 611 -13.58 -10.37 26.35
N PRO A 612 -12.48 -11.04 25.96
CA PRO A 612 -11.37 -11.36 26.84
C PRO A 612 -10.41 -10.17 27.03
N PHE A 613 -10.63 -9.06 26.33
CA PHE A 613 -9.69 -7.94 26.29
C PHE A 613 -9.97 -6.93 27.40
N ALA A 614 -8.99 -6.73 28.28
CA ALA A 614 -9.04 -5.74 29.34
C ALA A 614 -8.79 -4.32 28.81
N ALA A 615 -8.03 -4.17 27.73
CA ALA A 615 -7.73 -2.89 27.09
C ALA A 615 -7.60 -3.03 25.57
N GLY A 616 -7.97 -1.99 24.83
CA GLY A 616 -7.81 -1.97 23.38
C GLY A 616 -7.51 -0.60 22.83
N ILE A 617 -6.84 -0.58 21.70
CA ILE A 617 -6.51 0.64 20.95
C ILE A 617 -7.04 0.51 19.53
N ALA A 618 -7.82 1.48 19.08
CA ALA A 618 -8.29 1.59 17.73
C ALA A 618 -7.74 2.86 17.07
N VAL A 619 -6.89 2.68 16.04
CA VAL A 619 -6.27 3.80 15.32
C VAL A 619 -6.98 3.96 13.99
N ALA A 620 -7.53 5.15 13.72
CA ALA A 620 -8.26 5.49 12.51
C ALA A 620 -9.25 4.40 12.06
N PRO A 621 -10.13 3.91 12.99
CA PRO A 621 -10.99 2.76 12.71
C PRO A 621 -12.12 3.09 11.76
N VAL A 622 -12.51 2.13 10.91
CA VAL A 622 -13.86 2.11 10.37
C VAL A 622 -14.83 1.76 11.51
N THR A 623 -15.87 2.53 11.70
CA THR A 623 -16.90 2.27 12.73
C THR A 623 -18.24 1.86 12.13
N ASP A 624 -18.45 2.26 10.87
CA ASP A 624 -19.58 1.82 10.04
C ASP A 624 -19.20 1.87 8.57
N PHE A 625 -19.34 0.77 7.86
CA PHE A 625 -18.99 0.68 6.43
C PHE A 625 -19.91 1.51 5.53
N ARG A 626 -21.07 1.98 6.00
CA ARG A 626 -21.89 2.96 5.27
C ARG A 626 -21.22 4.31 5.10
N TYR A 627 -20.20 4.61 5.90
CA TYR A 627 -19.35 5.81 5.79
C TYR A 627 -18.12 5.61 4.92
N TYR A 628 -17.84 4.37 4.49
CA TYR A 628 -16.64 4.08 3.70
C TYR A 628 -16.95 4.04 2.20
N ASN A 629 -15.90 4.08 1.36
CA ASN A 629 -16.04 4.26 -0.08
C ASN A 629 -16.75 3.09 -0.79
N THR A 630 -17.32 3.39 -1.97
CA THR A 630 -18.10 2.46 -2.79
C THR A 630 -17.29 1.26 -3.24
N VAL A 631 -16.10 1.47 -3.85
CA VAL A 631 -15.33 0.40 -4.52
C VAL A 631 -14.94 -0.69 -3.52
N TYR A 632 -14.34 -0.30 -2.38
CA TYR A 632 -13.97 -1.25 -1.33
C TYR A 632 -15.21 -1.89 -0.69
N THR A 633 -16.10 -1.05 -0.21
CA THR A 633 -17.22 -1.52 0.61
C THR A 633 -18.18 -2.39 -0.18
N GLU A 634 -18.59 -1.97 -1.38
CA GLU A 634 -19.56 -2.73 -2.17
C GLU A 634 -18.99 -4.02 -2.74
N ARG A 635 -17.67 -4.12 -2.92
CA ARG A 635 -17.00 -5.39 -3.27
C ARG A 635 -17.28 -6.47 -2.23
N TYR A 636 -17.16 -6.13 -0.96
CA TYR A 636 -17.25 -7.10 0.13
C TYR A 636 -18.63 -7.17 0.78
N MET A 637 -19.41 -6.08 0.76
CA MET A 637 -20.67 -5.95 1.50
C MET A 637 -21.90 -5.72 0.59
N ARG A 638 -21.70 -5.49 -0.72
CA ARG A 638 -22.70 -4.95 -1.64
C ARG A 638 -23.19 -3.56 -1.20
N ARG A 639 -24.24 -3.05 -1.86
CA ARG A 639 -24.87 -1.79 -1.43
C ARG A 639 -25.59 -1.96 -0.09
N PRO A 640 -25.69 -0.91 0.75
CA PRO A 640 -26.46 -0.98 1.99
C PRO A 640 -27.92 -1.43 1.80
N SER A 641 -28.56 -1.06 0.68
CA SER A 641 -29.92 -1.50 0.32
C SER A 641 -30.04 -3.01 0.02
N GLU A 642 -28.94 -3.68 -0.31
CA GLU A 642 -28.89 -5.12 -0.62
C GLU A 642 -28.50 -5.98 0.59
N ASN A 643 -27.87 -5.39 1.63
CA ASN A 643 -27.31 -6.10 2.78
C ASN A 643 -27.40 -5.31 4.09
N LEU A 644 -28.54 -4.70 4.39
CA LEU A 644 -28.69 -3.86 5.58
C LEU A 644 -28.32 -4.58 6.89
N GLU A 645 -28.65 -5.88 6.99
CA GLU A 645 -28.32 -6.68 8.17
C GLU A 645 -26.82 -6.79 8.42
N GLY A 646 -26.01 -7.09 7.38
CA GLY A 646 -24.56 -7.19 7.50
C GLY A 646 -23.94 -5.87 7.94
N TYR A 647 -24.38 -4.75 7.39
CA TYR A 647 -23.93 -3.42 7.78
C TYR A 647 -24.27 -3.06 9.23
N THR A 648 -25.43 -3.45 9.72
CA THR A 648 -25.90 -3.09 11.06
C THR A 648 -25.28 -4.00 12.14
N ARG A 649 -25.34 -5.32 11.90
CA ARG A 649 -24.98 -6.33 12.91
C ARG A 649 -23.50 -6.26 13.33
N PHE A 650 -22.60 -5.94 12.38
CA PHE A 650 -21.15 -5.89 12.60
C PHE A 650 -20.59 -4.46 12.57
N SER A 651 -21.41 -3.46 12.84
CA SER A 651 -20.97 -2.08 12.99
C SER A 651 -20.57 -1.80 14.43
N PRO A 652 -19.32 -1.42 14.73
CA PRO A 652 -18.93 -0.92 16.05
C PRO A 652 -19.82 0.23 16.52
N LEU A 653 -20.18 1.16 15.62
CA LEU A 653 -21.07 2.29 15.92
C LEU A 653 -22.41 1.83 16.49
N GLN A 654 -23.04 0.79 15.93
CA GLN A 654 -24.30 0.23 16.41
C GLN A 654 -24.15 -0.57 17.70
N ARG A 655 -22.92 -0.98 18.05
CA ARG A 655 -22.59 -1.79 19.21
C ARG A 655 -21.82 -1.04 20.28
N ALA A 656 -21.81 0.29 20.25
CA ALA A 656 -21.09 1.12 21.20
C ALA A 656 -21.44 0.82 22.68
N SER A 657 -22.73 0.54 22.96
CA SER A 657 -23.21 0.15 24.29
C SER A 657 -22.64 -1.17 24.81
N GLU A 658 -22.14 -2.03 23.92
CA GLU A 658 -21.58 -3.33 24.28
C GLU A 658 -20.07 -3.26 24.57
N LEU A 659 -19.42 -2.10 24.44
CA LEU A 659 -17.99 -1.93 24.70
C LEU A 659 -17.60 -2.43 26.11
N LYS A 660 -16.55 -3.25 26.18
CA LYS A 660 -15.92 -3.78 27.38
C LYS A 660 -14.46 -3.38 27.47
N GLY A 661 -13.94 -3.30 28.71
CA GLY A 661 -12.55 -2.92 28.95
C GLY A 661 -12.26 -1.44 28.68
N GLN A 662 -10.99 -1.09 28.71
CA GLN A 662 -10.52 0.28 28.52
C GLN A 662 -10.23 0.52 27.04
N LEU A 663 -10.69 1.62 26.47
CA LEU A 663 -10.48 1.96 25.05
C LEU A 663 -9.64 3.22 24.92
N LEU A 664 -8.67 3.20 24.00
CA LEU A 664 -8.01 4.40 23.46
C LEU A 664 -8.37 4.53 21.96
N LEU A 665 -9.13 5.56 21.64
CA LEU A 665 -9.53 5.90 20.27
C LEU A 665 -8.61 6.97 19.70
N ILE A 666 -7.98 6.70 18.54
CA ILE A 666 -6.99 7.59 17.92
C ILE A 666 -7.39 7.89 16.47
N HIS A 667 -7.31 9.18 16.06
CA HIS A 667 -7.59 9.53 14.66
C HIS A 667 -6.80 10.76 14.18
N GLY A 668 -6.44 10.78 12.88
CA GLY A 668 -5.96 11.96 12.17
C GLY A 668 -7.12 12.79 11.65
N MET A 669 -7.18 14.09 11.97
CA MET A 669 -8.35 14.91 11.62
C MET A 669 -8.37 15.31 10.13
N ALA A 670 -7.25 15.17 9.42
CA ALA A 670 -7.14 15.34 7.96
C ALA A 670 -7.11 13.98 7.23
N ASP A 671 -7.75 12.95 7.81
CA ASP A 671 -7.87 11.63 7.20
C ASP A 671 -8.89 11.68 6.05
N ASP A 672 -8.39 11.56 4.84
CA ASP A 672 -9.17 11.56 3.60
C ASP A 672 -9.68 10.16 3.23
N ASN A 673 -9.17 9.11 3.86
CA ASN A 673 -9.53 7.72 3.62
C ASN A 673 -10.61 7.22 4.59
N VAL A 674 -10.23 6.91 5.84
CA VAL A 674 -11.21 6.65 6.90
C VAL A 674 -11.51 7.99 7.57
N ARG A 675 -12.54 8.67 7.11
CA ARG A 675 -12.85 10.04 7.55
C ARG A 675 -13.07 10.12 9.05
N ALA A 676 -12.57 11.20 9.68
CA ALA A 676 -12.60 11.38 11.13
C ALA A 676 -14.02 11.35 11.73
N ASN A 677 -15.08 11.64 10.94
CA ASN A 677 -16.46 11.50 11.41
C ASN A 677 -16.80 10.10 11.91
N GLN A 678 -16.17 9.04 11.39
CA GLN A 678 -16.35 7.68 11.89
C GLN A 678 -16.02 7.57 13.39
N SER A 679 -14.87 8.13 13.81
CA SER A 679 -14.49 8.14 15.24
C SER A 679 -15.29 9.15 16.04
N MET A 680 -15.72 10.27 15.46
CA MET A 680 -16.54 11.26 16.16
C MET A 680 -17.92 10.72 16.48
N ASP A 681 -18.61 10.11 15.49
CA ASP A 681 -19.93 9.51 15.71
C ASP A 681 -19.86 8.32 16.68
N TYR A 682 -18.77 7.53 16.62
CA TYR A 682 -18.55 6.46 17.58
C TYR A 682 -18.31 6.98 19.01
N ALA A 683 -17.53 8.06 19.15
CA ALA A 683 -17.30 8.71 20.44
C ALA A 683 -18.61 9.22 21.03
N GLU A 684 -19.49 9.85 20.24
CA GLU A 684 -20.82 10.29 20.70
C GLU A 684 -21.68 9.10 21.13
N ALA A 685 -21.70 8.02 20.31
CA ALA A 685 -22.44 6.82 20.68
C ALA A 685 -21.95 6.16 21.99
N LEU A 686 -20.66 6.23 22.29
CA LEU A 686 -20.09 5.78 23.57
C LEU A 686 -20.54 6.67 24.72
N ILE A 687 -20.55 8.00 24.53
CA ILE A 687 -21.02 8.96 25.54
C ILE A 687 -22.51 8.72 25.85
N GLU A 688 -23.36 8.59 24.82
CA GLU A 688 -24.78 8.29 24.97
C GLU A 688 -25.02 6.95 25.69
N ALA A 689 -24.14 5.95 25.46
CA ALA A 689 -24.18 4.66 26.15
C ALA A 689 -23.58 4.68 27.57
N GLY A 690 -23.09 5.83 28.07
CA GLY A 690 -22.45 5.96 29.37
C GLY A 690 -21.11 5.18 29.45
N LYS A 691 -20.41 5.00 28.34
CA LYS A 691 -19.10 4.34 28.27
C LYS A 691 -17.98 5.36 28.39
N ASP A 692 -17.01 5.09 29.25
CA ASP A 692 -15.79 5.90 29.36
C ASP A 692 -14.71 5.40 28.39
N PHE A 693 -13.92 6.33 27.84
CA PHE A 693 -12.84 6.04 26.89
C PHE A 693 -11.80 7.16 26.86
N ASP A 694 -10.55 6.80 26.55
CA ASP A 694 -9.50 7.76 26.20
C ASP A 694 -9.52 8.07 24.72
N SER A 695 -9.12 9.28 24.33
CA SER A 695 -8.96 9.65 22.93
C SER A 695 -7.68 10.44 22.66
N GLN A 696 -7.21 10.38 21.40
CA GLN A 696 -6.09 11.19 20.90
C GLN A 696 -6.34 11.61 19.45
N TRP A 697 -6.43 12.91 19.23
CA TRP A 697 -6.63 13.50 17.91
C TRP A 697 -5.33 14.11 17.38
N TYR A 698 -5.04 13.87 16.09
CA TYR A 698 -3.92 14.47 15.38
C TYR A 698 -4.44 15.49 14.35
N PRO A 699 -4.52 16.79 14.69
CA PRO A 699 -5.28 17.79 13.94
C PRO A 699 -4.86 17.96 12.49
N VAL A 700 -3.58 17.73 12.17
CA VAL A 700 -3.02 17.97 10.82
C VAL A 700 -2.57 16.67 10.13
N SER A 701 -2.85 15.53 10.71
CA SER A 701 -2.42 14.22 10.16
C SER A 701 -3.52 13.56 9.35
N ASN A 702 -3.12 12.91 8.27
CA ASN A 702 -3.95 12.03 7.45
C ASN A 702 -4.07 10.62 8.07
N HIS A 703 -4.60 9.67 7.29
CA HIS A 703 -4.82 8.28 7.69
C HIS A 703 -3.58 7.59 8.26
N SER A 704 -2.42 7.89 7.76
CA SER A 704 -1.16 7.26 8.17
C SER A 704 -0.48 7.93 9.37
N ILE A 705 -0.93 9.10 9.83
CA ILE A 705 -0.32 9.89 10.91
C ILE A 705 1.21 9.97 10.71
N LEU A 706 1.63 10.45 9.54
CA LEU A 706 3.02 10.49 9.12
C LEU A 706 3.84 11.54 9.87
N GLY A 707 5.15 11.37 9.81
CA GLY A 707 6.15 12.25 10.40
C GLY A 707 6.71 11.69 11.71
N GLU A 708 8.02 11.79 11.87
CA GLU A 708 8.78 11.23 13.00
C GLU A 708 8.19 11.65 14.36
N VAL A 709 7.99 12.95 14.56
CA VAL A 709 7.46 13.51 15.81
C VAL A 709 6.06 12.95 16.14
N HIS A 710 5.17 12.91 15.13
CA HIS A 710 3.81 12.38 15.32
C HIS A 710 3.82 10.87 15.60
N ARG A 711 4.67 10.11 14.92
CA ARG A 711 4.79 8.66 15.11
C ARG A 711 5.37 8.31 16.49
N ILE A 712 6.40 9.01 16.92
CA ILE A 712 6.97 8.85 18.26
C ILE A 712 5.91 9.16 19.33
N HIS A 713 5.21 10.30 19.19
CA HIS A 713 4.13 10.67 20.12
C HIS A 713 3.03 9.61 20.15
N LEU A 714 2.60 9.13 18.99
CA LEU A 714 1.56 8.10 18.86
C LEU A 714 1.95 6.83 19.62
N TYR A 715 3.09 6.24 19.31
CA TYR A 715 3.50 4.98 19.91
C TYR A 715 3.82 5.11 21.40
N ARG A 716 4.34 6.26 21.85
CA ARG A 716 4.51 6.56 23.29
C ARG A 716 3.16 6.63 24.01
N LYS A 717 2.15 7.28 23.42
CA LYS A 717 0.78 7.33 23.96
C LYS A 717 0.19 5.94 24.07
N MET A 718 0.30 5.12 23.02
CA MET A 718 -0.19 3.74 22.97
C MET A 718 0.52 2.86 24.02
N LEU A 719 1.85 2.94 24.13
CA LEU A 719 2.63 2.21 25.12
C LEU A 719 2.23 2.60 26.56
N ARG A 720 2.08 3.90 26.80
CA ARG A 720 1.63 4.40 28.12
C ARG A 720 0.25 3.84 28.47
N PHE A 721 -0.69 3.85 27.53
CA PHE A 721 -2.04 3.32 27.74
C PHE A 721 -2.01 1.84 28.13
N PHE A 722 -1.35 0.98 27.35
CA PHE A 722 -1.21 -0.43 27.72
C PHE A 722 -0.45 -0.65 29.02
N THR A 723 0.53 0.18 29.34
CA THR A 723 1.27 0.08 30.61
C THR A 723 0.35 0.37 31.79
N ILE A 724 -0.50 1.38 31.71
CA ILE A 724 -1.44 1.76 32.79
C ILE A 724 -2.49 0.68 33.01
N HIS A 725 -3.05 0.12 31.91
CA HIS A 725 -4.23 -0.74 32.03
C HIS A 725 -3.91 -2.25 32.05
N LEU A 726 -2.71 -2.67 31.63
CA LEU A 726 -2.34 -4.08 31.58
C LEU A 726 -1.17 -4.47 32.49
N LYS A 727 -0.37 -3.52 33.00
CA LYS A 727 0.65 -3.83 34.01
C LYS A 727 0.11 -3.66 35.43
N PRO A 728 0.67 -4.42 36.40
CA PRO A 728 0.26 -4.30 37.80
C PRO A 728 0.56 -2.93 38.38
#